data_65707d014e8f0e58336d28adac3a0fb5
#
_entry.id   65707d014e8f0e58336d28adac3a0fb5
#
_cell.length_a   1.000
_cell.length_b   1.000
_cell.length_c   1.000
_cell.angle_alpha   90.00
_cell.angle_beta   90.00
_cell.angle_gamma   90.00
#
_symmetry.space_group_name_H-M   'P 1'
#
loop_
_entity.id
_entity.type
_entity.pdbx_description
1 polymer ?
#
loop_
_entity_poly.entity_id
_entity_poly.type
_entity_poly.pdbx_seq_one_letter_code
_entity_poly.pdbx_strand_id
1 'polypeptide(L)'
;MRPVSATLLCLALCATTPLGAAMSAPAAPAEPAAPPANWTADDLVRAQSASDWAVAPDGSAAAWIQSEVETGATGEQPVADVWLARLGGTGRETGPAGSSGPAVRMTRGIEQASHPRFSPDSRRLAFLSDRAPADGGQATGDGVSQVWILPLSGGDAYPATRFERDVQDFAWLDAHTLVVLAAESPSERERQREETSDTAIVVDDAENVPAVRLFRVEVETDGNSLQPDGEIRRLTANRDWIEAFAVAPDGKRAVATAARSLSYNFDQRIRPRTLLIDLATGAESDLFADGPSVTPEGLRWAPDSSGFYFTEERTTHPTYRVATVTDLWFYDLASHTAQRIDLGWERGLAAPVEPLADGFLALLADGVRYRPARFSRSRSGFKRQDLAGTHAANLDAWTLSADGKTLVYEHSTATRPPQGFVAKLDGARISSERRITALNSDWEDKPTGRSEIVHWKGAKGDMVEGILRYPLDWKSGEKRPLVLAIHGGPNETDRDSWAEDWSAPEILLRDRGAFVLAANYHGSAGYGLEWVESIAGRYYELEVPDLEKGVDALIARGLVDPGRLGSLGWSNGGILTAELITRTRRYKAASIGAADVEWISDWGNVDFGAAFDNYYFGGPPWEKIDQYISKSPFFRLKDVTTPTIAYSGTADRSVPPDQSWSLFRALQQIGKAPTRLVLFPGEPHALLEPAHQRRKIEEDLAWFDRYLFERPSEAHPAVPAGSALAGLLARRSAARQGAAWGLLFDDALIPETAPHEGQEVGRFEVTRAQFAAFDPGAPALPGEENLPAIEPFERAKAYATWLAKKSGQAFRLPTEDEAQALADEAGTGGNTLDAWVGYTPNPEDLAAIRTRIEQAFGKSAAAPLLEPGGSHTGLGEGSAALFDLDGNAAEWAIAENGKGVAIGPSAERPNDPRSAEPASPAYTGFRVVVGR
;
A
#
# COMPACT_ATOMS: atom_id res chain seq x y z
N MET A 1 -27.62 0.38 58.86
CA MET A 1 -27.16 0.18 60.24
C MET A 1 -25.67 0.22 60.25
N ARG A 2 -25.12 1.26 60.83
CA ARG A 2 -23.73 1.34 61.32
C ARG A 2 -23.75 0.61 62.66
N PRO A 3 -22.64 0.31 63.37
CA PRO A 3 -21.24 0.83 63.30
C PRO A 3 -20.16 -0.29 63.46
N VAL A 4 -18.87 -0.20 63.78
CA VAL A 4 -18.02 0.70 64.58
C VAL A 4 -16.55 0.48 64.27
N SER A 5 -15.77 1.52 64.35
CA SER A 5 -14.31 1.58 64.34
C SER A 5 -13.66 0.96 65.60
N ALA A 6 -12.41 0.53 65.45
CA ALA A 6 -11.48 0.51 66.60
C ALA A 6 -10.02 0.73 66.12
N THR A 7 -9.47 1.82 66.65
CA THR A 7 -8.07 2.29 66.64
C THR A 7 -7.38 1.72 67.93
N LEU A 8 -6.07 1.37 67.82
CA LEU A 8 -5.10 1.36 68.93
C LEU A 8 -3.70 1.28 68.34
N LEU A 9 -2.94 2.21 68.38
CA LEU A 9 -2.02 2.96 69.27
C LEU A 9 -0.78 2.16 69.73
N CYS A 10 0.36 2.69 69.29
CA CYS A 10 1.78 2.62 69.65
C CYS A 10 2.24 1.77 70.84
N LEU A 11 3.44 1.19 70.62
CA LEU A 11 4.53 1.39 71.59
C LEU A 11 5.90 1.16 70.92
N ALA A 12 6.78 2.15 71.02
CA ALA A 12 8.16 2.16 70.65
C ALA A 12 9.03 1.42 71.66
N LEU A 13 9.98 0.63 71.22
CA LEU A 13 11.18 0.31 72.00
C LEU A 13 12.41 0.40 71.09
N CYS A 14 13.30 1.30 71.51
CA CYS A 14 14.66 1.43 71.01
C CYS A 14 15.53 0.23 71.39
N ALA A 15 16.26 -0.34 70.47
CA ALA A 15 17.49 -1.09 70.74
C ALA A 15 18.50 -0.84 69.57
N THR A 16 19.67 -0.56 70.04
CA THR A 16 20.86 -0.06 69.30
C THR A 16 21.49 -1.03 68.33
N THR A 17 22.02 -0.46 67.31
CA THR A 17 22.88 -0.91 66.16
C THR A 17 23.97 -1.93 66.46
N PRO A 18 24.47 -2.67 65.41
CA PRO A 18 25.66 -2.13 64.78
C PRO A 18 25.55 -2.09 63.22
N LEU A 19 26.25 -1.09 62.64
CA LEU A 19 26.50 -0.93 61.18
C LEU A 19 27.15 -2.19 60.59
N GLY A 20 26.43 -2.85 59.69
CA GLY A 20 26.98 -3.75 58.69
C GLY A 20 26.86 -3.06 57.35
N ALA A 21 28.00 -2.70 56.75
CA ALA A 21 28.03 -2.17 55.38
C ALA A 21 27.54 -3.23 54.39
N ALA A 22 26.32 -3.08 53.93
CA ALA A 22 25.84 -3.83 52.76
C ALA A 22 26.54 -3.29 51.52
N MET A 23 27.49 -4.04 50.99
CA MET A 23 27.96 -3.83 49.63
C MET A 23 26.77 -4.02 48.67
N SER A 24 26.33 -2.92 48.04
CA SER A 24 25.42 -2.99 46.90
C SER A 24 26.06 -3.78 45.78
N ALA A 25 25.41 -4.86 45.35
CA ALA A 25 25.80 -5.57 44.15
C ALA A 25 25.83 -4.58 42.97
N PRO A 26 26.80 -4.68 42.08
CA PRO A 26 26.80 -3.87 40.87
C PRO A 26 25.51 -4.12 40.08
N ALA A 27 24.83 -3.05 39.65
CA ALA A 27 23.66 -3.14 38.76
C ALA A 27 24.07 -3.96 37.52
N ALA A 28 23.25 -4.93 37.14
CA ALA A 28 23.43 -5.64 35.89
C ALA A 28 23.57 -4.60 34.78
N PRO A 29 24.46 -4.78 33.81
CA PRO A 29 24.55 -3.92 32.66
C PRO A 29 23.15 -3.90 31.99
N ALA A 30 22.64 -2.68 31.73
CA ALA A 30 21.41 -2.55 30.96
C ALA A 30 21.56 -3.34 29.64
N GLU A 31 20.58 -4.19 29.35
CA GLU A 31 20.54 -4.81 28.02
C GLU A 31 20.68 -3.70 26.97
N PRO A 32 21.56 -3.91 25.98
CA PRO A 32 21.64 -2.97 24.87
C PRO A 32 20.22 -2.83 24.30
N ALA A 33 19.73 -1.58 24.14
CA ALA A 33 18.47 -1.31 23.50
C ALA A 33 18.44 -2.07 22.16
N ALA A 34 17.34 -2.76 21.88
CA ALA A 34 17.16 -3.41 20.59
C ALA A 34 17.45 -2.37 19.49
N PRO A 35 18.17 -2.74 18.42
CA PRO A 35 18.39 -1.81 17.32
C PRO A 35 17.02 -1.32 16.83
N PRO A 36 16.90 -0.03 16.45
CA PRO A 36 15.63 0.49 15.93
C PRO A 36 15.14 -0.39 14.79
N ALA A 37 13.84 -0.67 14.75
CA ALA A 37 13.24 -1.51 13.71
C ALA A 37 13.52 -0.90 12.33
N ASN A 38 14.13 -1.66 11.44
CA ASN A 38 14.40 -1.24 10.07
C ASN A 38 13.09 -1.10 9.28
N TRP A 39 13.10 -0.26 8.26
CA TRP A 39 12.01 -0.14 7.31
C TRP A 39 11.93 -1.38 6.41
N THR A 40 10.71 -1.78 6.06
CA THR A 40 10.43 -2.94 5.19
C THR A 40 9.53 -2.54 4.02
N ALA A 41 9.45 -3.36 3.00
CA ALA A 41 8.48 -3.17 1.91
C ALA A 41 7.03 -3.19 2.43
N ASP A 42 6.75 -4.02 3.43
CA ASP A 42 5.43 -4.09 4.07
C ASP A 42 5.02 -2.78 4.74
N ASP A 43 5.95 -2.03 5.31
CA ASP A 43 5.64 -0.72 5.88
C ASP A 43 5.07 0.24 4.83
N LEU A 44 5.64 0.24 3.62
CA LEU A 44 5.18 1.12 2.55
C LEU A 44 3.87 0.62 1.93
N VAL A 45 3.75 -0.67 1.69
CA VAL A 45 2.54 -1.28 1.09
C VAL A 45 1.33 -1.19 2.02
N ARG A 46 1.53 -1.33 3.33
CA ARG A 46 0.48 -1.27 4.34
C ARG A 46 0.30 0.12 4.95
N ALA A 47 0.93 1.12 4.36
CA ALA A 47 0.84 2.50 4.82
C ALA A 47 -0.62 2.95 4.91
N GLN A 48 -1.01 3.46 6.07
CA GLN A 48 -2.30 4.10 6.25
C GLN A 48 -2.23 5.53 5.70
N SER A 49 -3.24 5.91 4.94
CA SER A 49 -3.42 7.27 4.42
C SER A 49 -4.80 7.81 4.78
N ALA A 50 -4.96 9.13 4.73
CA ALA A 50 -6.24 9.79 4.94
C ALA A 50 -6.52 10.76 3.79
N SER A 51 -7.76 10.74 3.29
CA SER A 51 -8.21 11.58 2.17
C SER A 51 -9.64 12.09 2.39
N ASP A 52 -10.17 12.83 1.44
CA ASP A 52 -11.57 13.26 1.43
C ASP A 52 -12.02 13.90 2.75
N TRP A 53 -11.24 14.83 3.26
CA TRP A 53 -11.51 15.51 4.52
C TRP A 53 -12.80 16.32 4.47
N ALA A 54 -13.68 16.10 5.44
CA ALA A 54 -14.91 16.86 5.63
C ALA A 54 -15.00 17.37 7.08
N VAL A 55 -15.49 18.60 7.26
CA VAL A 55 -15.81 19.14 8.57
C VAL A 55 -17.30 19.44 8.65
N ALA A 56 -17.91 19.12 9.79
CA ALA A 56 -19.32 19.43 10.01
C ALA A 56 -19.55 20.95 9.90
N PRO A 57 -20.67 21.41 9.28
CA PRO A 57 -20.97 22.81 9.15
C PRO A 57 -20.86 23.62 10.44
N ASP A 58 -21.25 23.04 11.58
CA ASP A 58 -21.18 23.64 12.92
C ASP A 58 -19.78 23.51 13.58
N GLY A 59 -18.80 22.89 12.92
CA GLY A 59 -17.45 22.67 13.44
C GLY A 59 -17.35 21.63 14.55
N SER A 60 -18.39 20.83 14.79
CA SER A 60 -18.43 19.86 15.91
C SER A 60 -17.71 18.54 15.63
N ALA A 61 -17.50 18.19 14.37
CA ALA A 61 -16.90 16.91 13.95
C ALA A 61 -16.08 17.07 12.66
N ALA A 62 -15.13 16.17 12.46
CA ALA A 62 -14.44 15.95 11.19
C ALA A 62 -14.60 14.49 10.77
N ALA A 63 -14.74 14.25 9.49
CA ALA A 63 -14.72 12.93 8.88
C ALA A 63 -13.68 12.88 7.76
N TRP A 64 -13.16 11.68 7.49
CA TRP A 64 -12.22 11.42 6.39
C TRP A 64 -12.34 9.98 5.92
N ILE A 65 -11.79 9.71 4.78
CA ILE A 65 -11.55 8.34 4.34
C ILE A 65 -10.15 7.93 4.78
N GLN A 66 -10.07 6.82 5.49
CA GLN A 66 -8.77 6.21 5.83
C GLN A 66 -8.61 4.94 5.02
N SER A 67 -7.55 4.89 4.24
CA SER A 67 -7.18 3.71 3.46
C SER A 67 -6.07 2.93 4.16
N GLU A 68 -6.17 1.61 4.13
CA GLU A 68 -5.19 0.68 4.67
C GLU A 68 -5.27 -0.66 3.93
N VAL A 69 -4.32 -1.56 4.15
CA VAL A 69 -4.35 -2.92 3.59
C VAL A 69 -4.71 -3.90 4.70
N GLU A 70 -5.83 -4.59 4.54
CA GLU A 70 -6.27 -5.65 5.45
C GLU A 70 -6.01 -7.04 4.85
N THR A 71 -5.77 -8.03 5.73
CA THR A 71 -5.60 -9.42 5.32
C THR A 71 -6.93 -10.15 5.51
N GLY A 72 -7.60 -10.46 4.41
CA GLY A 72 -8.84 -11.22 4.37
C GLY A 72 -8.62 -12.72 4.06
N ALA A 73 -9.71 -13.46 3.87
CA ALA A 73 -9.67 -14.89 3.53
C ALA A 73 -9.06 -15.18 2.14
N THR A 74 -9.10 -14.20 1.24
CA THR A 74 -8.61 -14.31 -0.15
C THR A 74 -7.23 -13.67 -0.35
N GLY A 75 -6.61 -13.13 0.71
CA GLY A 75 -5.32 -12.44 0.65
C GLY A 75 -5.40 -11.01 1.18
N GLU A 76 -4.40 -10.21 0.83
CA GLU A 76 -4.33 -8.79 1.17
C GLU A 76 -5.21 -7.99 0.20
N GLN A 77 -5.98 -7.05 0.75
CA GLN A 77 -6.88 -6.20 -0.03
C GLN A 77 -6.81 -4.76 0.50
N PRO A 78 -6.79 -3.74 -0.39
CA PRO A 78 -6.96 -2.36 0.03
C PRO A 78 -8.39 -2.15 0.52
N VAL A 79 -8.53 -1.48 1.65
CA VAL A 79 -9.82 -1.07 2.22
C VAL A 79 -9.84 0.43 2.44
N ALA A 80 -10.99 1.06 2.25
CA ALA A 80 -11.17 2.49 2.44
C ALA A 80 -12.44 2.71 3.28
N ASP A 81 -12.27 3.26 4.48
CA ASP A 81 -13.33 3.40 5.46
C ASP A 81 -13.54 4.84 5.90
N VAL A 82 -14.79 5.14 6.25
CA VAL A 82 -15.15 6.41 6.88
C VAL A 82 -14.69 6.39 8.33
N TRP A 83 -13.89 7.39 8.68
CA TRP A 83 -13.51 7.70 10.07
C TRP A 83 -14.10 9.03 10.52
N LEU A 84 -14.34 9.16 11.83
CA LEU A 84 -14.93 10.36 12.41
C LEU A 84 -14.25 10.74 13.72
N ALA A 85 -13.93 12.02 13.90
CA ALA A 85 -13.48 12.61 15.14
C ALA A 85 -14.43 13.70 15.63
N ARG A 86 -14.83 13.69 16.92
CA ARG A 86 -15.54 14.79 17.55
C ARG A 86 -14.56 15.90 17.91
N LEU A 87 -14.83 17.15 17.48
CA LEU A 87 -13.93 18.29 17.64
C LEU A 87 -14.23 19.15 18.88
N GLY A 88 -15.45 19.10 19.41
CA GLY A 88 -15.89 19.79 20.60
C GLY A 88 -15.99 18.87 21.81
N GLY A 89 -15.13 19.10 22.83
CA GLY A 89 -15.21 18.41 24.12
C GLY A 89 -14.16 18.95 25.08
N THR A 90 -14.58 19.63 26.17
CA THR A 90 -13.76 19.97 27.34
C THR A 90 -13.57 18.76 28.28
N GLY A 91 -13.67 17.56 27.75
CA GLY A 91 -13.53 16.29 28.48
C GLY A 91 -12.06 16.04 28.83
N ARG A 92 -11.78 16.02 30.12
CA ARG A 92 -10.56 15.48 30.72
C ARG A 92 -10.53 13.97 30.46
N GLU A 93 -10.05 13.53 29.33
CA GLU A 93 -9.70 12.13 29.09
C GLU A 93 -8.20 11.97 28.96
N THR A 94 -7.68 11.04 29.74
CA THR A 94 -6.28 10.72 29.97
C THR A 94 -5.74 9.90 28.81
N GLY A 95 -5.40 10.60 27.72
CA GLY A 95 -4.50 10.13 26.67
C GLY A 95 -3.21 10.94 26.66
N PRO A 96 -2.20 10.59 25.88
CA PRO A 96 -0.99 11.42 25.75
C PRO A 96 -1.38 12.86 25.43
N ALA A 97 -0.71 13.82 26.06
CA ALA A 97 -1.10 15.23 26.09
C ALA A 97 -1.44 15.77 24.68
N GLY A 98 -2.73 16.05 24.43
CA GLY A 98 -3.22 16.75 23.24
C GLY A 98 -4.26 16.05 22.38
N SER A 99 -4.73 14.82 22.69
CA SER A 99 -5.77 14.16 21.89
C SER A 99 -7.19 14.58 22.27
N SER A 100 -8.05 14.85 21.26
CA SER A 100 -9.52 14.75 21.37
C SER A 100 -9.89 13.29 21.70
N GLY A 101 -11.14 12.99 21.99
CA GLY A 101 -11.59 11.61 22.07
C GLY A 101 -11.10 10.84 20.83
N PRO A 102 -10.85 9.52 20.96
CA PRO A 102 -10.24 8.75 19.86
C PRO A 102 -11.09 8.87 18.58
N ALA A 103 -10.46 9.01 17.44
CA ALA A 103 -11.12 8.86 16.16
C ALA A 103 -11.77 7.47 16.08
N VAL A 104 -12.97 7.40 15.52
CA VAL A 104 -13.75 6.17 15.45
C VAL A 104 -13.92 5.77 13.99
N ARG A 105 -13.60 4.51 13.67
CA ARG A 105 -13.92 3.91 12.37
C ARG A 105 -15.43 3.68 12.31
N MET A 106 -16.10 4.32 11.37
CA MET A 106 -17.55 4.32 11.25
C MET A 106 -18.07 3.24 10.31
N THR A 107 -17.27 2.82 9.35
CA THR A 107 -17.57 1.71 8.43
C THR A 107 -16.53 0.61 8.60
N ARG A 108 -16.87 -0.60 8.18
CA ARG A 108 -15.96 -1.75 8.19
C ARG A 108 -16.34 -2.70 7.07
N GLY A 109 -15.37 -3.30 6.42
CA GLY A 109 -15.57 -4.28 5.37
C GLY A 109 -14.47 -4.15 4.32
N ILE A 110 -14.61 -4.93 3.26
CA ILE A 110 -13.73 -4.88 2.08
C ILE A 110 -14.24 -3.87 1.05
N GLU A 111 -15.42 -3.31 1.30
CA GLU A 111 -16.06 -2.33 0.44
C GLU A 111 -15.34 -0.99 0.52
N GLN A 112 -15.30 -0.28 -0.60
CA GLN A 112 -14.67 1.02 -0.68
C GLN A 112 -15.65 2.12 -0.27
N ALA A 113 -15.22 3.02 0.61
CA ALA A 113 -15.94 4.25 0.93
C ALA A 113 -15.20 5.48 0.39
N SER A 114 -15.96 6.51 -0.04
CA SER A 114 -15.40 7.76 -0.54
C SER A 114 -16.36 8.93 -0.33
N HIS A 115 -15.92 10.16 -0.56
CA HIS A 115 -16.73 11.39 -0.59
C HIS A 115 -17.60 11.62 0.67
N PRO A 116 -17.07 11.57 1.91
CA PRO A 116 -17.86 11.84 3.10
C PRO A 116 -18.32 13.31 3.11
N ARG A 117 -19.64 13.57 3.29
CA ARG A 117 -20.22 14.91 3.33
C ARG A 117 -21.27 15.02 4.43
N PHE A 118 -21.07 15.94 5.35
CA PHE A 118 -22.05 16.21 6.39
C PHE A 118 -23.30 16.87 5.82
N SER A 119 -24.48 16.52 6.37
CA SER A 119 -25.72 17.25 6.10
C SER A 119 -25.63 18.69 6.62
N PRO A 120 -26.37 19.65 6.04
CA PRO A 120 -26.35 21.06 6.47
C PRO A 120 -26.65 21.28 7.96
N ASP A 121 -27.43 20.39 8.58
CA ASP A 121 -27.77 20.41 10.00
C ASP A 121 -26.74 19.69 10.91
N SER A 122 -25.63 19.17 10.34
CA SER A 122 -24.57 18.44 11.01
C SER A 122 -25.02 17.14 11.73
N ARG A 123 -26.18 16.58 11.37
CA ARG A 123 -26.74 15.41 12.05
C ARG A 123 -26.50 14.09 11.33
N ARG A 124 -26.14 14.14 10.06
CA ARG A 124 -25.90 12.97 9.21
C ARG A 124 -24.59 13.13 8.45
N LEU A 125 -24.01 12.00 8.11
CA LEU A 125 -22.87 11.89 7.21
C LEU A 125 -23.29 11.05 6.01
N ALA A 126 -23.25 11.58 4.81
CA ALA A 126 -23.41 10.82 3.58
C ALA A 126 -22.04 10.48 3.00
N PHE A 127 -21.92 9.35 2.32
CA PHE A 127 -20.71 8.89 1.65
C PHE A 127 -21.06 7.95 0.50
N LEU A 128 -20.16 7.77 -0.45
CA LEU A 128 -20.26 6.74 -1.50
C LEU A 128 -19.70 5.42 -0.97
N SER A 129 -20.35 4.31 -1.32
CA SER A 129 -19.82 2.97 -1.08
C SER A 129 -20.50 1.93 -1.98
N ASP A 130 -19.76 0.91 -2.37
CA ASP A 130 -20.18 -0.26 -3.14
C ASP A 130 -20.71 -1.42 -2.28
N ARG A 131 -20.92 -1.20 -0.98
CA ARG A 131 -21.43 -2.21 -0.04
C ARG A 131 -22.82 -2.71 -0.40
N ALA A 132 -23.07 -4.01 -0.15
CA ALA A 132 -24.39 -4.59 -0.27
C ALA A 132 -25.31 -4.17 0.90
N PRO A 133 -26.62 -3.91 0.65
CA PRO A 133 -27.59 -3.66 1.71
C PRO A 133 -27.76 -4.86 2.64
N ALA A 134 -27.83 -4.63 3.96
CA ALA A 134 -27.94 -5.68 4.98
C ALA A 134 -29.23 -6.52 4.94
N ASP A 135 -30.27 -6.05 4.24
CA ASP A 135 -31.59 -6.69 4.15
C ASP A 135 -31.68 -7.80 3.09
N GLY A 136 -30.57 -8.14 2.40
CA GLY A 136 -30.55 -9.11 1.32
C GLY A 136 -31.39 -8.70 0.11
N GLY A 137 -31.81 -7.44 0.04
CA GLY A 137 -32.37 -6.85 -1.17
C GLY A 137 -31.38 -7.08 -2.30
N GLN A 138 -31.84 -7.54 -3.47
CA GLN A 138 -30.95 -7.68 -4.61
C GLN A 138 -30.19 -6.37 -4.78
N ALA A 139 -28.90 -6.41 -4.41
CA ALA A 139 -27.98 -5.38 -4.84
C ALA A 139 -28.14 -5.29 -6.35
N THR A 140 -28.42 -4.12 -6.84
CA THR A 140 -28.38 -3.86 -8.26
C THR A 140 -26.90 -3.98 -8.66
N GLY A 141 -26.46 -5.20 -9.02
CA GLY A 141 -25.08 -5.52 -9.34
C GLY A 141 -24.12 -5.50 -8.11
N ASP A 142 -23.45 -6.60 -7.82
CA ASP A 142 -22.36 -6.62 -6.83
C ASP A 142 -21.31 -5.57 -7.24
N GLY A 143 -20.99 -4.64 -6.31
CA GLY A 143 -19.93 -3.65 -6.53
C GLY A 143 -20.36 -2.32 -7.18
N VAL A 144 -21.63 -1.97 -7.21
CA VAL A 144 -22.11 -0.65 -7.71
C VAL A 144 -22.12 0.39 -6.59
N SER A 145 -21.39 1.48 -6.78
CA SER A 145 -21.27 2.56 -5.79
C SER A 145 -22.59 3.32 -5.64
N GLN A 146 -23.05 3.47 -4.40
CA GLN A 146 -24.29 4.16 -4.03
C GLN A 146 -24.03 5.22 -2.95
N VAL A 147 -24.98 6.17 -2.77
CA VAL A 147 -24.95 7.06 -1.61
C VAL A 147 -25.49 6.34 -0.39
N TRP A 148 -24.70 6.32 0.66
CA TRP A 148 -25.04 5.81 1.98
C TRP A 148 -25.17 6.95 2.99
N ILE A 149 -26.06 6.83 3.96
CA ILE A 149 -26.26 7.82 5.02
C ILE A 149 -26.05 7.17 6.38
N LEU A 150 -25.20 7.79 7.19
CA LEU A 150 -24.92 7.43 8.56
C LEU A 150 -25.50 8.49 9.51
N PRO A 151 -26.51 8.15 10.36
CA PRO A 151 -27.00 9.05 11.39
C PRO A 151 -25.95 9.23 12.50
N LEU A 152 -25.57 10.47 12.82
CA LEU A 152 -24.54 10.75 13.83
C LEU A 152 -25.06 10.66 15.29
N SER A 153 -26.37 10.49 15.45
CA SER A 153 -27.01 10.19 16.75
C SER A 153 -26.93 8.70 17.15
N GLY A 154 -26.48 7.83 16.25
CA GLY A 154 -26.42 6.38 16.38
C GLY A 154 -27.35 5.67 15.41
N GLY A 155 -27.12 4.37 15.22
CA GLY A 155 -27.76 3.53 14.20
C GLY A 155 -26.78 3.14 13.11
N ASP A 156 -27.21 2.22 12.23
CA ASP A 156 -26.41 1.75 11.11
C ASP A 156 -26.53 2.68 9.89
N ALA A 157 -25.55 2.66 9.02
CA ALA A 157 -25.64 3.31 7.72
C ALA A 157 -26.66 2.59 6.83
N TYR A 158 -27.42 3.37 6.06
CA TYR A 158 -28.40 2.85 5.11
C TYR A 158 -28.23 3.48 3.72
N PRO A 159 -28.55 2.76 2.62
CA PRO A 159 -28.45 3.28 1.27
C PRO A 159 -29.54 4.33 1.01
N ALA A 160 -29.14 5.49 0.49
CA ALA A 160 -30.07 6.53 0.05
C ALA A 160 -30.43 6.42 -1.45
N THR A 161 -29.65 5.64 -2.21
CA THR A 161 -29.82 5.46 -3.64
C THR A 161 -29.80 3.99 -4.04
N ARG A 162 -30.38 3.68 -5.20
CA ARG A 162 -30.34 2.36 -5.85
C ARG A 162 -30.30 2.55 -7.38
N PHE A 163 -29.19 3.10 -7.87
CA PHE A 163 -28.94 3.19 -9.31
C PHE A 163 -28.40 1.86 -9.85
N GLU A 164 -28.68 1.56 -11.11
CA GLU A 164 -28.10 0.40 -11.82
C GLU A 164 -26.61 0.62 -12.18
N ARG A 165 -26.10 1.84 -12.01
CA ARG A 165 -24.71 2.26 -12.28
C ARG A 165 -24.17 3.02 -11.09
N ASP A 166 -22.85 3.17 -11.06
CA ASP A 166 -22.18 3.93 -10.03
C ASP A 166 -22.71 5.35 -9.93
N VAL A 167 -23.00 5.76 -8.70
CA VAL A 167 -23.09 7.17 -8.37
C VAL A 167 -21.68 7.74 -8.38
N GLN A 168 -21.47 8.78 -9.21
CA GLN A 168 -20.14 9.38 -9.39
C GLN A 168 -19.86 10.48 -8.35
N ASP A 169 -20.89 11.26 -7.99
CA ASP A 169 -20.81 12.31 -6.99
C ASP A 169 -22.19 12.67 -6.44
N PHE A 170 -22.25 13.38 -5.32
CA PHE A 170 -23.50 13.88 -4.75
C PHE A 170 -23.27 15.15 -3.94
N ALA A 171 -24.33 15.92 -3.69
CA ALA A 171 -24.31 17.06 -2.79
C ALA A 171 -25.62 17.14 -2.01
N TRP A 172 -25.57 17.62 -0.76
CA TRP A 172 -26.77 17.96 -0.02
C TRP A 172 -27.41 19.24 -0.60
N LEU A 173 -28.69 19.17 -0.92
CA LEU A 173 -29.48 20.33 -1.25
C LEU A 173 -30.00 21.00 0.03
N ASP A 174 -30.50 20.20 0.93
CA ASP A 174 -30.94 20.56 2.28
C ASP A 174 -30.75 19.35 3.22
N ALA A 175 -31.30 19.37 4.44
CA ALA A 175 -31.14 18.27 5.39
C ALA A 175 -31.84 16.96 4.94
N HIS A 176 -32.67 16.97 3.93
CA HIS A 176 -33.54 15.86 3.53
C HIS A 176 -33.45 15.52 2.04
N THR A 177 -32.67 16.26 1.28
CA THR A 177 -32.62 16.13 -0.17
C THR A 177 -31.15 16.10 -0.65
N LEU A 178 -30.88 15.18 -1.55
CA LEU A 178 -29.60 15.11 -2.27
C LEU A 178 -29.79 15.50 -3.74
N VAL A 179 -28.75 16.08 -4.32
CA VAL A 179 -28.52 16.13 -5.77
C VAL A 179 -27.41 15.10 -6.05
N VAL A 180 -27.68 14.19 -6.97
CA VAL A 180 -26.81 13.04 -7.26
C VAL A 180 -26.38 13.07 -8.72
N LEU A 181 -25.12 12.84 -8.99
CA LEU A 181 -24.55 12.68 -10.32
C LEU A 181 -24.40 11.21 -10.65
N ALA A 182 -25.08 10.75 -11.67
CA ALA A 182 -25.01 9.37 -12.14
C ALA A 182 -25.28 9.27 -13.66
N ALA A 183 -24.74 8.21 -14.27
CA ALA A 183 -25.12 7.84 -15.63
C ALA A 183 -26.57 7.30 -15.66
N GLU A 184 -27.25 7.48 -16.77
CA GLU A 184 -28.54 6.85 -17.02
C GLU A 184 -28.42 5.32 -16.99
N SER A 185 -29.55 4.65 -16.74
CA SER A 185 -29.63 3.19 -16.80
C SER A 185 -29.08 2.63 -18.11
N PRO A 186 -28.61 1.38 -18.16
CA PRO A 186 -28.10 0.77 -19.37
C PRO A 186 -29.06 0.87 -20.54
N SER A 187 -28.56 1.28 -21.71
CA SER A 187 -29.34 1.37 -22.94
C SER A 187 -29.84 -0.02 -23.42
N GLU A 188 -30.83 -0.06 -24.29
CA GLU A 188 -31.28 -1.30 -24.91
C GLU A 188 -30.13 -2.04 -25.61
N ARG A 189 -29.23 -1.31 -26.25
CA ARG A 189 -28.05 -1.89 -26.92
C ARG A 189 -27.06 -2.50 -25.95
N GLU A 190 -26.80 -1.87 -24.82
CA GLU A 190 -25.93 -2.43 -23.80
C GLU A 190 -26.52 -3.71 -23.20
N ARG A 191 -27.82 -3.71 -22.89
CA ARG A 191 -28.53 -4.93 -22.42
C ARG A 191 -28.49 -6.06 -23.46
N GLN A 192 -28.67 -5.74 -24.74
CA GLN A 192 -28.58 -6.74 -25.81
C GLN A 192 -27.18 -7.32 -25.94
N ARG A 193 -26.15 -6.48 -25.77
CA ARG A 193 -24.73 -6.96 -25.76
C ARG A 193 -24.47 -7.87 -24.58
N GLU A 194 -24.98 -7.52 -23.40
CA GLU A 194 -24.87 -8.38 -22.20
C GLU A 194 -25.57 -9.73 -22.42
N GLU A 195 -26.82 -9.73 -22.92
CA GLU A 195 -27.57 -10.93 -23.24
C GLU A 195 -26.86 -11.85 -24.24
N THR A 196 -26.13 -11.27 -25.20
CA THR A 196 -25.37 -12.01 -26.22
C THR A 196 -23.93 -12.28 -25.81
N SER A 197 -23.51 -11.85 -24.63
CA SER A 197 -22.10 -11.90 -24.18
C SER A 197 -21.12 -11.24 -25.16
N ASP A 198 -21.56 -10.18 -25.86
CA ASP A 198 -20.72 -9.42 -26.76
C ASP A 198 -19.86 -8.43 -25.95
N THR A 199 -18.58 -8.77 -25.77
CA THR A 199 -17.59 -7.95 -25.06
C THR A 199 -16.80 -7.00 -25.96
N ALA A 200 -17.15 -6.89 -27.24
CA ALA A 200 -16.49 -5.98 -28.16
C ALA A 200 -16.67 -4.51 -27.73
N ILE A 201 -15.60 -3.73 -27.80
CA ILE A 201 -15.60 -2.30 -27.44
C ILE A 201 -15.59 -1.49 -28.75
N VAL A 202 -16.58 -0.59 -28.90
CA VAL A 202 -16.56 0.45 -29.93
C VAL A 202 -16.03 1.71 -29.27
N VAL A 203 -14.86 2.17 -29.71
CA VAL A 203 -14.22 3.36 -29.15
C VAL A 203 -14.96 4.62 -29.59
N ASP A 204 -15.13 5.58 -28.68
CA ASP A 204 -15.80 6.88 -28.88
C ASP A 204 -17.23 6.77 -29.44
N ASP A 205 -17.95 5.74 -29.05
CA ASP A 205 -19.33 5.47 -29.48
C ASP A 205 -20.35 6.39 -28.76
N ALA A 206 -20.26 7.69 -28.99
CA ALA A 206 -21.07 8.72 -28.33
C ALA A 206 -22.60 8.53 -28.50
N GLU A 207 -23.03 7.81 -29.54
CA GLU A 207 -24.47 7.54 -29.76
C GLU A 207 -25.04 6.49 -28.79
N ASN A 208 -24.15 5.64 -28.23
CA ASN A 208 -24.56 4.52 -27.39
C ASN A 208 -24.05 4.59 -25.94
N VAL A 209 -23.23 5.59 -25.60
CA VAL A 209 -22.84 5.84 -24.21
C VAL A 209 -23.94 6.66 -23.52
N PRO A 210 -24.58 6.14 -22.46
CA PRO A 210 -25.63 6.86 -21.74
C PRO A 210 -25.12 8.20 -21.19
N ALA A 211 -26.01 9.20 -21.23
CA ALA A 211 -25.73 10.52 -20.66
C ALA A 211 -25.54 10.45 -19.16
N VAL A 212 -24.64 11.28 -18.63
CA VAL A 212 -24.47 11.49 -17.19
C VAL A 212 -25.27 12.72 -16.78
N ARG A 213 -26.14 12.57 -15.76
CA ARG A 213 -27.16 13.56 -15.37
C ARG A 213 -27.20 13.82 -13.89
N LEU A 214 -27.86 14.92 -13.53
CA LEU A 214 -28.21 15.17 -12.13
C LEU A 214 -29.60 14.61 -11.82
N PHE A 215 -29.71 14.00 -10.67
CA PHE A 215 -30.92 13.46 -10.08
C PHE A 215 -31.17 14.09 -8.72
N ARG A 216 -32.45 14.31 -8.38
CA ARG A 216 -32.91 14.69 -7.05
C ARG A 216 -33.34 13.44 -6.31
N VAL A 217 -32.88 13.28 -5.09
CA VAL A 217 -33.20 12.13 -4.22
C VAL A 217 -33.71 12.66 -2.88
N GLU A 218 -34.94 12.32 -2.51
CA GLU A 218 -35.46 12.61 -1.17
C GLU A 218 -34.93 11.57 -0.18
N VAL A 219 -34.41 12.03 0.96
CA VAL A 219 -33.89 11.18 2.03
C VAL A 219 -34.89 11.10 3.15
N GLU A 220 -35.40 9.91 3.45
CA GLU A 220 -36.38 9.73 4.53
C GLU A 220 -35.77 10.04 5.92
N THR A 221 -36.65 10.57 6.81
CA THR A 221 -36.24 11.11 8.12
C THR A 221 -36.42 10.14 9.29
N ASP A 222 -37.19 9.08 9.12
CA ASP A 222 -37.75 8.33 10.26
C ASP A 222 -36.95 7.11 10.71
N GLY A 223 -35.78 6.84 10.16
CA GLY A 223 -34.82 5.83 10.69
C GLY A 223 -35.35 4.39 10.84
N ASN A 224 -36.61 4.15 10.46
CA ASN A 224 -37.31 2.89 10.69
C ASN A 224 -37.71 2.16 9.42
N SER A 225 -37.54 2.77 8.27
CA SER A 225 -37.77 2.14 6.97
C SER A 225 -36.42 1.81 6.34
N LEU A 226 -36.11 0.53 6.31
CA LEU A 226 -34.96 -0.05 5.58
C LEU A 226 -35.18 -0.04 4.07
N GLN A 227 -36.18 0.68 3.60
CA GLN A 227 -36.48 0.83 2.17
C GLN A 227 -36.08 2.24 1.74
N PRO A 228 -35.21 2.42 0.75
CA PRO A 228 -34.98 3.70 0.13
C PRO A 228 -36.15 3.97 -0.83
N ASP A 229 -37.30 4.35 -0.27
CA ASP A 229 -38.48 4.77 -1.06
C ASP A 229 -38.44 6.26 -1.40
N GLY A 230 -37.23 6.88 -1.22
CA GLY A 230 -37.02 8.25 -1.69
C GLY A 230 -37.24 8.34 -3.20
N GLU A 231 -38.14 9.21 -3.61
CA GLU A 231 -38.43 9.44 -5.02
C GLU A 231 -37.15 9.94 -5.73
N ILE A 232 -36.59 9.11 -6.61
CA ILE A 232 -35.48 9.49 -7.49
C ILE A 232 -36.08 10.20 -8.70
N ARG A 233 -35.80 11.49 -8.81
CA ARG A 233 -36.27 12.30 -9.93
C ARG A 233 -35.12 12.82 -10.76
N ARG A 234 -35.15 12.55 -12.07
CA ARG A 234 -34.20 13.17 -13.02
C ARG A 234 -34.37 14.69 -13.00
N LEU A 235 -33.28 15.45 -12.77
CA LEU A 235 -33.27 16.91 -12.78
C LEU A 235 -32.91 17.47 -14.14
N THR A 236 -31.91 16.93 -14.83
CA THR A 236 -31.41 17.45 -16.10
C THR A 236 -31.84 16.61 -17.30
N ALA A 237 -31.89 17.21 -18.49
CA ALA A 237 -32.28 16.56 -19.74
C ALA A 237 -31.16 16.58 -20.78
N ASN A 238 -29.92 16.91 -20.36
CA ASN A 238 -28.72 16.92 -21.21
C ASN A 238 -28.50 15.57 -21.90
N ARG A 239 -27.81 15.59 -23.06
CA ARG A 239 -27.41 14.38 -23.82
C ARG A 239 -25.92 14.08 -23.74
N ASP A 240 -25.18 15.01 -23.16
CA ASP A 240 -23.75 14.90 -22.90
C ASP A 240 -23.51 14.38 -21.48
N TRP A 241 -22.27 14.42 -21.05
CA TRP A 241 -21.78 13.79 -19.80
C TRP A 241 -21.38 14.89 -18.80
N ILE A 242 -22.22 15.11 -17.77
CA ILE A 242 -21.83 15.97 -16.65
C ILE A 242 -20.69 15.28 -15.92
N GLU A 243 -19.59 16.00 -15.69
CA GLU A 243 -18.37 15.49 -15.04
C GLU A 243 -18.22 15.99 -13.60
N ALA A 244 -18.68 17.22 -13.34
CA ALA A 244 -18.63 17.83 -12.02
C ALA A 244 -19.76 18.81 -11.82
N PHE A 245 -20.18 19.02 -10.57
CA PHE A 245 -21.20 20.01 -10.23
C PHE A 245 -21.01 20.57 -8.82
N ALA A 246 -21.62 21.72 -8.55
CA ALA A 246 -21.70 22.29 -7.21
C ALA A 246 -23.07 22.94 -7.00
N VAL A 247 -23.71 22.66 -5.86
CA VAL A 247 -25.02 23.22 -5.47
C VAL A 247 -24.79 24.56 -4.76
N ALA A 248 -25.57 25.58 -5.13
CA ALA A 248 -25.53 26.88 -4.49
C ALA A 248 -26.02 26.78 -3.02
N PRO A 249 -25.45 27.56 -2.08
CA PRO A 249 -25.88 27.56 -0.68
C PRO A 249 -27.37 27.88 -0.46
N ASP A 250 -27.99 28.65 -1.38
CA ASP A 250 -29.43 28.97 -1.33
C ASP A 250 -30.34 27.81 -1.80
N GLY A 251 -29.78 26.71 -2.26
CA GLY A 251 -30.48 25.51 -2.72
C GLY A 251 -31.28 25.68 -4.03
N LYS A 252 -31.11 26.81 -4.75
CA LYS A 252 -31.93 27.11 -5.94
C LYS A 252 -31.28 26.71 -7.25
N ARG A 253 -29.96 26.68 -7.29
CA ARG A 253 -29.20 26.47 -8.51
C ARG A 253 -28.03 25.51 -8.27
N ALA A 254 -27.60 24.86 -9.36
CA ALA A 254 -26.30 24.21 -9.43
C ALA A 254 -25.52 24.75 -10.64
N VAL A 255 -24.21 24.76 -10.54
CA VAL A 255 -23.30 24.89 -11.68
C VAL A 255 -22.71 23.55 -11.97
N ALA A 256 -22.55 23.19 -13.26
CA ALA A 256 -21.99 21.92 -13.68
C ALA A 256 -21.09 22.09 -14.91
N THR A 257 -20.05 21.26 -15.03
CA THR A 257 -19.28 21.08 -16.25
C THR A 257 -19.70 19.79 -16.94
N ALA A 258 -19.82 19.81 -18.27
CA ALA A 258 -20.27 18.66 -19.05
C ALA A 258 -19.37 18.45 -20.28
N ALA A 259 -18.79 17.27 -20.41
CA ALA A 259 -18.06 16.86 -21.59
C ALA A 259 -19.00 16.70 -22.77
N ARG A 260 -18.57 17.16 -23.95
CA ARG A 260 -19.31 17.08 -25.22
C ARG A 260 -18.67 16.12 -26.21
N SER A 261 -17.54 15.55 -25.84
CA SER A 261 -16.77 14.60 -26.66
C SER A 261 -16.15 13.56 -25.74
N LEU A 262 -16.23 12.29 -26.10
CA LEU A 262 -15.55 11.21 -25.40
C LEU A 262 -14.04 11.21 -25.65
N SER A 263 -13.60 11.85 -26.76
CA SER A 263 -12.18 11.99 -27.10
C SER A 263 -11.56 13.30 -26.61
N TYR A 264 -12.21 14.06 -25.74
CA TYR A 264 -11.67 15.35 -25.29
C TYR A 264 -10.30 15.22 -24.62
N ASN A 265 -10.13 14.23 -23.78
CA ASN A 265 -8.83 13.98 -23.13
C ASN A 265 -7.70 13.71 -24.16
N PHE A 266 -8.03 13.01 -25.24
CA PHE A 266 -7.09 12.68 -26.30
C PHE A 266 -6.67 13.89 -27.15
N ASP A 267 -7.63 14.74 -27.59
CA ASP A 267 -7.38 15.74 -28.63
C ASP A 267 -7.69 17.20 -28.23
N GLN A 268 -8.39 17.41 -27.13
CA GLN A 268 -8.81 18.73 -26.60
C GLN A 268 -9.54 19.64 -27.62
N ARG A 269 -10.21 19.06 -28.64
CA ARG A 269 -10.86 19.81 -29.72
C ARG A 269 -12.23 20.36 -29.35
N ILE A 270 -13.07 19.52 -28.73
CA ILE A 270 -14.44 19.90 -28.38
C ILE A 270 -14.50 20.08 -26.87
N ARG A 271 -14.31 21.32 -26.41
CA ARG A 271 -14.27 21.64 -24.98
C ARG A 271 -15.58 21.33 -24.27
N PRO A 272 -15.50 20.90 -22.98
CA PRO A 272 -16.67 20.86 -22.09
C PRO A 272 -17.42 22.18 -22.06
N ARG A 273 -18.72 22.13 -21.75
CA ARG A 273 -19.57 23.31 -21.50
C ARG A 273 -19.83 23.46 -20.02
N THR A 274 -20.20 24.67 -19.60
CA THR A 274 -20.57 24.99 -18.22
C THR A 274 -22.02 25.37 -18.16
N LEU A 275 -22.78 24.59 -17.38
CA LEU A 275 -24.24 24.76 -17.23
C LEU A 275 -24.58 25.42 -15.89
N LEU A 276 -25.47 26.40 -15.93
CA LEU A 276 -26.24 26.83 -14.77
C LEU A 276 -27.60 26.16 -14.81
N ILE A 277 -27.94 25.42 -13.76
CA ILE A 277 -29.12 24.57 -13.66
C ILE A 277 -30.04 25.12 -12.57
N ASP A 278 -31.29 25.37 -12.88
CA ASP A 278 -32.35 25.68 -11.92
C ASP A 278 -32.83 24.36 -11.29
N LEU A 279 -32.60 24.18 -9.97
CA LEU A 279 -32.92 22.93 -9.29
C LEU A 279 -34.41 22.66 -9.03
N ALA A 280 -35.27 23.66 -9.23
CA ALA A 280 -36.72 23.47 -9.13
C ALA A 280 -37.33 22.97 -10.44
N THR A 281 -36.82 23.44 -11.58
CA THR A 281 -37.37 23.18 -12.90
C THR A 281 -36.54 22.25 -13.76
N GLY A 282 -35.26 22.12 -13.46
CA GLY A 282 -34.26 21.42 -14.29
C GLY A 282 -33.82 22.20 -15.52
N ALA A 283 -34.19 23.50 -15.62
CA ALA A 283 -33.82 24.32 -16.76
C ALA A 283 -32.31 24.58 -16.79
N GLU A 284 -31.71 24.34 -17.93
CA GLU A 284 -30.26 24.46 -18.16
C GLU A 284 -29.94 25.70 -18.99
N SER A 285 -28.88 26.43 -18.67
CA SER A 285 -28.32 27.50 -19.50
C SER A 285 -26.80 27.38 -19.60
N ASP A 286 -26.26 27.44 -20.80
CA ASP A 286 -24.81 27.42 -21.04
C ASP A 286 -24.24 28.82 -20.76
N LEU A 287 -23.35 28.89 -19.77
CA LEU A 287 -22.81 30.16 -19.27
C LEU A 287 -21.80 30.81 -20.20
N PHE A 288 -21.14 30.04 -21.05
CA PHE A 288 -20.04 30.50 -21.90
C PHE A 288 -20.29 30.26 -23.38
N ALA A 289 -21.57 30.05 -23.81
CA ALA A 289 -21.92 29.81 -25.22
C ALA A 289 -21.41 30.94 -26.15
N ASP A 290 -21.53 32.20 -25.71
CA ASP A 290 -21.08 33.40 -26.43
C ASP A 290 -19.91 34.12 -25.74
N GLY A 291 -19.27 33.49 -24.74
CA GLY A 291 -18.27 34.12 -23.88
C GLY A 291 -16.84 33.63 -24.09
N PRO A 292 -15.96 33.91 -23.14
CA PRO A 292 -14.59 33.45 -23.22
C PRO A 292 -14.52 31.89 -23.24
N SER A 293 -13.57 31.37 -23.98
CA SER A 293 -13.34 29.91 -24.06
C SER A 293 -12.63 29.44 -22.80
N VAL A 294 -13.39 29.17 -21.75
CA VAL A 294 -12.92 28.66 -20.45
C VAL A 294 -13.44 27.24 -20.22
N THR A 295 -12.68 26.47 -19.47
CA THR A 295 -13.04 25.11 -19.01
C THR A 295 -12.98 25.10 -17.48
N PRO A 296 -14.06 25.54 -16.80
CA PRO A 296 -14.07 25.68 -15.35
C PRO A 296 -13.86 24.33 -14.64
N GLU A 297 -12.98 24.34 -13.65
CA GLU A 297 -12.75 23.24 -12.72
C GLU A 297 -12.87 23.74 -11.28
N GLY A 298 -12.87 22.81 -10.31
CA GLY A 298 -12.85 23.17 -8.89
C GLY A 298 -13.97 24.15 -8.48
N LEU A 299 -15.19 23.93 -8.97
CA LEU A 299 -16.36 24.79 -8.75
C LEU A 299 -16.67 25.01 -7.27
N ARG A 300 -16.72 26.26 -6.81
CA ARG A 300 -17.02 26.65 -5.41
C ARG A 300 -17.93 27.86 -5.34
N TRP A 301 -19.13 27.70 -4.83
CA TRP A 301 -20.06 28.83 -4.65
C TRP A 301 -19.59 29.82 -3.59
N ALA A 302 -19.84 31.10 -3.82
CA ALA A 302 -19.76 32.10 -2.77
C ALA A 302 -20.85 31.83 -1.71
N PRO A 303 -20.58 32.03 -0.40
CA PRO A 303 -21.55 31.72 0.67
C PRO A 303 -22.89 32.46 0.56
N ASP A 304 -22.93 33.60 -0.13
CA ASP A 304 -24.14 34.40 -0.37
C ASP A 304 -24.88 34.01 -1.68
N SER A 305 -24.41 32.98 -2.38
CA SER A 305 -24.92 32.52 -3.66
C SER A 305 -24.92 33.60 -4.77
N SER A 306 -24.15 34.68 -4.63
CA SER A 306 -24.03 35.76 -5.63
C SER A 306 -23.29 35.32 -6.90
N GLY A 307 -22.53 34.25 -6.83
CA GLY A 307 -21.74 33.68 -7.91
C GLY A 307 -20.89 32.52 -7.43
N PHE A 308 -19.97 32.06 -8.24
CA PHE A 308 -19.08 30.97 -7.89
C PHE A 308 -17.65 31.22 -8.36
N TYR A 309 -16.71 30.73 -7.57
CA TYR A 309 -15.30 30.63 -7.92
C TYR A 309 -15.06 29.35 -8.74
N PHE A 310 -14.13 29.41 -9.67
CA PHE A 310 -13.64 28.25 -10.41
C PHE A 310 -12.17 28.44 -10.77
N THR A 311 -11.51 27.35 -11.04
CA THR A 311 -10.14 27.35 -11.56
C THR A 311 -10.16 27.17 -13.07
N GLU A 312 -9.18 27.73 -13.75
CA GLU A 312 -8.96 27.57 -15.18
C GLU A 312 -7.45 27.39 -15.42
N GLU A 313 -7.12 26.43 -16.23
CA GLU A 313 -5.74 26.19 -16.63
C GLU A 313 -5.29 27.21 -17.70
N ARG A 314 -4.26 27.98 -17.36
CA ARG A 314 -3.64 28.96 -18.26
C ARG A 314 -2.39 28.40 -18.90
N THR A 315 -2.32 28.53 -20.23
CA THR A 315 -1.16 28.23 -21.07
C THR A 315 -1.03 29.29 -22.18
N THR A 316 0.16 29.40 -22.78
CA THR A 316 0.35 30.21 -23.98
C THR A 316 -0.02 29.46 -25.25
N HIS A 317 -0.19 28.13 -25.19
CA HIS A 317 -0.56 27.34 -26.35
C HIS A 317 -2.01 27.59 -26.78
N PRO A 318 -2.27 27.81 -28.08
CA PRO A 318 -3.62 28.20 -28.52
C PRO A 318 -4.69 27.09 -28.40
N THR A 319 -4.26 25.82 -28.39
CA THR A 319 -5.15 24.65 -28.45
C THR A 319 -5.04 23.77 -27.20
N TYR A 320 -3.83 23.33 -26.89
CA TYR A 320 -3.59 22.27 -25.92
C TYR A 320 -3.28 22.84 -24.52
N ARG A 321 -3.92 22.30 -23.50
CA ARG A 321 -3.67 22.58 -22.10
C ARG A 321 -2.95 21.38 -21.48
N VAL A 322 -1.64 21.36 -21.62
CA VAL A 322 -0.78 20.25 -21.12
C VAL A 322 0.19 20.77 -20.08
N ALA A 323 0.91 21.85 -20.37
CA ALA A 323 1.76 22.52 -19.41
C ALA A 323 1.09 23.83 -19.01
N THR A 324 0.59 23.89 -17.77
CA THR A 324 -0.33 24.95 -17.34
C THR A 324 0.00 25.51 -15.97
N VAL A 325 -0.59 26.65 -15.69
CA VAL A 325 -0.68 27.25 -14.35
C VAL A 325 -2.14 27.51 -14.04
N THR A 326 -2.58 27.12 -12.87
CA THR A 326 -3.98 27.24 -12.46
C THR A 326 -4.29 28.64 -11.97
N ASP A 327 -5.16 29.35 -12.70
CA ASP A 327 -5.68 30.67 -12.35
C ASP A 327 -7.04 30.57 -11.63
N LEU A 328 -7.35 31.58 -10.80
CA LEU A 328 -8.65 31.71 -10.14
C LEU A 328 -9.56 32.66 -10.91
N TRP A 329 -10.80 32.27 -11.09
CA TRP A 329 -11.87 33.05 -11.71
C TRP A 329 -13.08 33.14 -10.80
N PHE A 330 -13.90 34.16 -11.00
CA PHE A 330 -15.22 34.33 -10.37
C PHE A 330 -16.26 34.65 -11.43
N TYR A 331 -17.33 33.86 -11.42
CA TYR A 331 -18.53 34.15 -12.21
C TYR A 331 -19.56 34.87 -11.34
N ASP A 332 -19.95 36.08 -11.74
CA ASP A 332 -20.97 36.90 -11.04
C ASP A 332 -22.33 36.69 -11.72
N LEU A 333 -23.32 36.22 -10.95
CA LEU A 333 -24.66 35.91 -11.46
C LEU A 333 -25.49 37.16 -11.82
N ALA A 334 -25.21 38.31 -11.22
CA ALA A 334 -25.99 39.51 -11.49
C ALA A 334 -25.58 40.19 -12.80
N SER A 335 -24.31 40.21 -13.09
CA SER A 335 -23.72 40.78 -14.31
C SER A 335 -23.59 39.74 -15.46
N HIS A 336 -23.72 38.42 -15.16
CA HIS A 336 -23.49 37.34 -16.13
C HIS A 336 -22.07 37.39 -16.73
N THR A 337 -21.06 37.70 -15.93
CA THR A 337 -19.67 37.81 -16.38
C THR A 337 -18.73 36.98 -15.52
N ALA A 338 -17.73 36.37 -16.18
CA ALA A 338 -16.60 35.75 -15.53
C ALA A 338 -15.39 36.70 -15.54
N GLN A 339 -14.72 36.83 -14.43
CA GLN A 339 -13.48 37.61 -14.29
C GLN A 339 -12.38 36.83 -13.61
N ARG A 340 -11.18 36.91 -14.19
CA ARG A 340 -9.98 36.37 -13.55
C ARG A 340 -9.65 37.22 -12.31
N ILE A 341 -9.36 36.54 -11.20
CA ILE A 341 -8.94 37.18 -9.96
C ILE A 341 -7.42 37.30 -9.98
N ASP A 342 -6.92 38.52 -9.82
CA ASP A 342 -5.50 38.74 -9.61
C ASP A 342 -5.09 38.37 -8.18
N LEU A 343 -4.33 37.29 -8.06
CA LEU A 343 -3.80 36.80 -6.79
C LEU A 343 -2.49 37.52 -6.36
N GLY A 344 -1.91 38.37 -7.24
CA GLY A 344 -0.55 38.87 -7.04
C GLY A 344 0.47 37.73 -6.89
N TRP A 345 0.26 36.64 -7.62
CA TRP A 345 1.06 35.42 -7.55
C TRP A 345 1.08 34.70 -8.92
N GLU A 346 2.25 34.65 -9.53
CA GLU A 346 2.42 34.16 -10.91
C GLU A 346 2.51 32.63 -11.03
N ARG A 347 2.72 31.92 -9.90
CA ARG A 347 2.92 30.47 -9.91
C ARG A 347 1.63 29.66 -9.83
N GLY A 348 0.48 30.37 -9.67
CA GLY A 348 -0.84 29.76 -9.68
C GLY A 348 -1.29 29.14 -8.36
N LEU A 349 -2.43 28.50 -8.42
CA LEU A 349 -3.03 27.75 -7.32
C LEU A 349 -2.53 26.30 -7.30
N ALA A 350 -2.45 25.75 -6.09
CA ALA A 350 -2.16 24.33 -5.88
C ALA A 350 -3.43 23.49 -5.66
N ALA A 351 -4.55 24.15 -5.32
CA ALA A 351 -5.85 23.51 -5.10
C ALA A 351 -6.99 24.54 -5.27
N PRO A 352 -8.25 24.09 -5.44
CA PRO A 352 -9.41 24.97 -5.41
C PRO A 352 -9.48 25.80 -4.11
N VAL A 353 -10.06 26.98 -4.20
CA VAL A 353 -10.15 27.89 -3.04
C VAL A 353 -11.27 27.46 -2.08
N GLU A 354 -11.14 27.85 -0.80
CA GLU A 354 -12.21 27.72 0.20
C GLU A 354 -12.89 29.08 0.40
N PRO A 355 -14.14 29.28 -0.06
CA PRO A 355 -14.85 30.54 0.01
C PRO A 355 -15.15 30.96 1.45
N LEU A 356 -15.04 32.25 1.72
CA LEU A 356 -15.41 32.91 2.99
C LEU A 356 -16.43 34.03 2.72
N ALA A 357 -17.15 34.46 3.73
CA ALA A 357 -18.11 35.56 3.60
C ALA A 357 -17.46 36.87 3.11
N ASP A 358 -16.22 37.11 3.42
CA ASP A 358 -15.45 38.31 3.06
C ASP A 358 -14.31 38.06 2.05
N GLY A 359 -14.28 36.88 1.42
CA GLY A 359 -13.21 36.52 0.48
C GLY A 359 -13.02 35.01 0.31
N PHE A 360 -11.80 34.51 0.41
CA PHE A 360 -11.47 33.08 0.30
C PHE A 360 -10.11 32.75 0.91
N LEU A 361 -9.89 31.46 1.20
CA LEU A 361 -8.54 30.90 1.42
C LEU A 361 -8.04 30.27 0.13
N ALA A 362 -6.75 30.31 -0.09
CA ALA A 362 -6.07 29.69 -1.23
C ALA A 362 -4.77 28.99 -0.81
N LEU A 363 -4.48 27.86 -1.41
CA LEU A 363 -3.16 27.25 -1.44
C LEU A 363 -2.45 27.71 -2.71
N LEU A 364 -1.40 28.51 -2.57
CA LEU A 364 -0.60 28.99 -3.68
C LEU A 364 0.56 28.02 -3.94
N ALA A 365 0.76 27.64 -5.19
CA ALA A 365 1.90 26.84 -5.59
C ALA A 365 3.20 27.62 -5.40
N ASP A 366 4.22 27.06 -4.73
CA ASP A 366 5.50 27.72 -4.42
C ASP A 366 6.67 26.73 -4.42
N GLY A 367 6.87 26.04 -5.53
CA GLY A 367 7.92 25.02 -5.68
C GLY A 367 7.73 23.85 -4.72
N VAL A 368 8.77 23.52 -3.95
CA VAL A 368 8.73 22.40 -2.98
C VAL A 368 7.75 22.59 -1.84
N ARG A 369 7.02 23.69 -1.77
CA ARG A 369 6.02 23.97 -0.72
C ARG A 369 4.77 24.61 -1.29
N TYR A 370 3.69 24.53 -0.53
CA TYR A 370 2.53 25.38 -0.74
C TYR A 370 2.58 26.58 0.17
N ARG A 371 1.95 27.68 -0.27
CA ARG A 371 1.82 28.91 0.51
C ARG A 371 0.34 29.18 0.79
N PRO A 372 -0.16 28.84 1.96
CA PRO A 372 -1.55 29.10 2.32
C PRO A 372 -1.73 30.59 2.60
N ALA A 373 -2.78 31.17 2.02
CA ALA A 373 -3.07 32.57 2.13
C ALA A 373 -4.58 32.85 2.24
N ARG A 374 -4.94 33.93 3.00
CA ARG A 374 -6.26 34.51 3.04
C ARG A 374 -6.33 35.68 2.09
N PHE A 375 -7.37 35.75 1.30
CA PHE A 375 -7.71 36.86 0.42
C PHE A 375 -8.99 37.51 0.92
N SER A 376 -8.91 38.73 1.43
CA SER A 376 -10.06 39.50 1.94
C SER A 376 -10.49 40.56 0.92
N ARG A 377 -11.80 40.67 0.68
CA ARG A 377 -12.36 41.62 -0.27
C ARG A 377 -12.04 43.05 0.11
N SER A 378 -11.62 43.85 -0.83
CA SER A 378 -11.27 45.27 -0.65
C SER A 378 -11.91 46.13 -1.75
N ARG A 379 -11.77 47.47 -1.66
CA ARG A 379 -12.31 48.39 -2.70
C ARG A 379 -11.64 48.21 -4.08
N SER A 380 -10.41 47.70 -4.12
CA SER A 380 -9.60 47.56 -5.33
C SER A 380 -9.34 46.08 -5.72
N GLY A 381 -10.18 45.15 -5.28
CA GLY A 381 -10.00 43.73 -5.50
C GLY A 381 -9.80 42.94 -4.19
N PHE A 382 -8.81 42.10 -4.10
CA PHE A 382 -8.53 41.31 -2.90
C PHE A 382 -7.20 41.70 -2.25
N LYS A 383 -7.19 41.73 -0.92
CA LYS A 383 -5.97 41.91 -0.12
C LYS A 383 -5.49 40.56 0.36
N ARG A 384 -4.30 40.17 -0.05
CA ARG A 384 -3.63 38.94 0.37
C ARG A 384 -2.99 39.10 1.75
N GLN A 385 -3.09 38.02 2.56
CA GLN A 385 -2.36 37.87 3.82
C GLN A 385 -2.00 36.36 3.95
N ASP A 386 -0.70 36.08 4.03
CA ASP A 386 -0.23 34.69 4.20
C ASP A 386 -0.68 34.17 5.57
N LEU A 387 -1.08 32.90 5.63
CA LEU A 387 -1.47 32.26 6.89
C LEU A 387 -0.24 32.02 7.76
N ALA A 388 -0.41 32.20 9.05
CA ALA A 388 0.62 31.98 10.05
C ALA A 388 0.18 30.93 11.07
N GLY A 389 1.01 29.94 11.33
CA GLY A 389 0.79 28.84 12.26
C GLY A 389 1.99 27.91 12.27
N THR A 390 2.01 26.94 13.16
CA THR A 390 3.13 25.99 13.28
C THR A 390 3.30 25.15 12.01
N HIS A 391 2.19 24.76 11.38
CA HIS A 391 2.15 23.89 10.21
C HIS A 391 1.97 24.64 8.87
N ALA A 392 1.87 25.97 8.89
CA ALA A 392 1.51 26.75 7.70
C ALA A 392 2.46 26.56 6.49
N ALA A 393 3.72 26.15 6.71
CA ALA A 393 4.68 25.91 5.63
C ALA A 393 4.47 24.59 4.87
N ASN A 394 3.82 23.61 5.49
CA ASN A 394 3.62 22.25 4.95
C ASN A 394 2.17 21.78 5.14
N LEU A 395 1.23 22.70 5.00
CA LEU A 395 -0.20 22.41 5.07
C LEU A 395 -0.66 21.86 3.72
N ASP A 396 -1.31 20.70 3.81
CA ASP A 396 -1.88 20.01 2.65
C ASP A 396 -3.39 19.81 2.86
N ALA A 397 -4.12 19.40 1.87
CA ALA A 397 -5.51 19.00 1.89
C ALA A 397 -6.31 19.61 3.06
N TRP A 398 -7.11 20.63 2.82
CA TRP A 398 -7.83 21.34 3.87
C TRP A 398 -9.32 21.46 3.63
N THR A 399 -10.08 21.68 4.70
CA THR A 399 -11.52 21.99 4.65
C THR A 399 -11.92 22.87 5.83
N LEU A 400 -13.03 23.60 5.71
CA LEU A 400 -13.50 24.58 6.67
C LEU A 400 -14.92 24.33 7.13
N SER A 401 -15.22 24.64 8.42
CA SER A 401 -16.60 24.77 8.89
C SER A 401 -17.33 25.92 8.20
N ALA A 402 -18.67 25.88 8.18
CA ALA A 402 -19.49 26.89 7.50
C ALA A 402 -19.28 28.31 8.02
N ASP A 403 -18.89 28.48 9.28
CA ASP A 403 -18.53 29.78 9.87
C ASP A 403 -17.08 30.23 9.58
N GLY A 404 -16.31 29.41 8.88
CA GLY A 404 -14.94 29.69 8.50
C GLY A 404 -13.92 29.73 9.65
N LYS A 405 -14.26 29.15 10.82
CA LYS A 405 -13.41 29.24 12.03
C LYS A 405 -12.72 27.95 12.41
N THR A 406 -13.23 26.80 12.00
CA THR A 406 -12.63 25.50 12.25
C THR A 406 -12.00 25.01 10.96
N LEU A 407 -10.67 24.86 10.96
CA LEU A 407 -9.87 24.35 9.86
C LEU A 407 -9.47 22.92 10.17
N VAL A 408 -9.75 21.99 9.25
CA VAL A 408 -9.21 20.63 9.27
C VAL A 408 -8.25 20.51 8.08
N TYR A 409 -7.08 19.90 8.30
CA TYR A 409 -6.04 19.83 7.28
C TYR A 409 -5.09 18.66 7.53
N GLU A 410 -4.39 18.25 6.50
CA GLU A 410 -3.27 17.32 6.59
C GLU A 410 -1.93 18.08 6.70
N HIS A 411 -0.99 17.51 7.45
CA HIS A 411 0.36 18.02 7.57
C HIS A 411 1.38 16.89 7.52
N SER A 412 2.40 17.06 6.69
CA SER A 412 3.57 16.18 6.60
C SER A 412 4.83 17.00 6.29
N THR A 413 5.99 16.37 6.36
CA THR A 413 7.25 16.89 5.81
C THR A 413 8.01 15.71 5.17
N ALA A 414 9.07 15.98 4.44
CA ALA A 414 9.91 14.93 3.85
C ALA A 414 10.51 13.92 4.86
N THR A 415 10.34 14.19 6.17
CA THR A 415 10.83 13.34 7.27
C THR A 415 9.77 13.07 8.34
N ARG A 416 8.52 13.44 8.10
CA ARG A 416 7.40 13.20 9.02
C ARG A 416 6.20 12.68 8.25
N PRO A 417 5.74 11.47 8.54
CA PRO A 417 4.53 10.91 7.93
C PRO A 417 3.30 11.82 8.10
N PRO A 418 2.33 11.77 7.17
CA PRO A 418 1.13 12.59 7.19
C PRO A 418 0.25 12.29 8.41
N GLN A 419 -0.32 13.35 8.97
CA GLN A 419 -1.33 13.28 10.01
C GLN A 419 -2.38 14.36 9.79
N GLY A 420 -3.63 14.06 10.16
CA GLY A 420 -4.72 15.01 10.16
C GLY A 420 -4.75 15.87 11.43
N PHE A 421 -5.02 17.15 11.26
CA PHE A 421 -5.09 18.15 12.32
C PHE A 421 -6.39 18.95 12.25
N VAL A 422 -6.81 19.44 13.42
CA VAL A 422 -7.83 20.50 13.53
C VAL A 422 -7.21 21.73 14.17
N ALA A 423 -7.61 22.89 13.71
CA ALA A 423 -7.15 24.17 14.25
C ALA A 423 -8.26 25.23 14.24
N LYS A 424 -8.06 26.30 14.99
CA LYS A 424 -8.88 27.51 14.91
C LYS A 424 -8.25 28.48 13.91
N LEU A 425 -9.08 29.03 13.04
CA LEU A 425 -8.72 30.08 12.12
C LEU A 425 -9.28 31.43 12.63
N ASP A 426 -8.39 32.37 12.91
CA ASP A 426 -8.76 33.74 13.26
C ASP A 426 -8.03 34.73 12.33
N GLY A 427 -8.77 35.33 11.42
CA GLY A 427 -8.19 36.10 10.31
C GLY A 427 -7.25 35.23 9.47
N ALA A 428 -5.97 35.57 9.45
CA ALA A 428 -4.93 34.78 8.80
C ALA A 428 -4.07 33.98 9.81
N ARG A 429 -4.54 33.75 11.03
CA ARG A 429 -3.81 33.02 12.06
C ARG A 429 -4.43 31.65 12.30
N ILE A 430 -3.63 30.61 12.12
CA ILE A 430 -3.93 29.25 12.53
C ILE A 430 -3.43 29.10 13.98
N SER A 431 -4.27 28.59 14.86
CA SER A 431 -3.96 28.43 16.29
C SER A 431 -4.69 27.23 16.89
N SER A 432 -4.26 26.80 18.09
CA SER A 432 -4.82 25.63 18.77
C SER A 432 -4.77 24.37 17.90
N GLU A 433 -3.70 24.20 17.17
CA GLU A 433 -3.43 23.07 16.29
C GLU A 433 -3.39 21.77 17.10
N ARG A 434 -4.18 20.79 16.71
CA ARG A 434 -4.32 19.53 17.42
C ARG A 434 -4.49 18.36 16.45
N ARG A 435 -3.67 17.33 16.60
CA ARG A 435 -3.75 16.07 15.84
C ARG A 435 -5.08 15.37 16.13
N ILE A 436 -5.72 14.85 15.09
CA ILE A 436 -6.98 14.09 15.16
C ILE A 436 -6.88 12.67 14.61
N THR A 437 -5.77 12.33 13.95
CA THR A 437 -5.49 10.98 13.45
C THR A 437 -4.33 10.32 14.21
N ALA A 438 -4.20 9.02 14.03
CA ALA A 438 -3.06 8.22 14.51
C ALA A 438 -2.61 7.24 13.42
N LEU A 439 -2.39 7.78 12.19
CA LEU A 439 -1.95 6.98 11.05
C LEU A 439 -0.56 6.40 11.32
N ASN A 440 -0.35 5.14 10.92
CA ASN A 440 0.94 4.47 10.97
C ASN A 440 1.62 4.58 12.35
N SER A 441 0.90 4.31 13.42
CA SER A 441 1.40 4.48 14.79
C SER A 441 2.62 3.60 15.12
N ASP A 442 2.81 2.50 14.41
CA ASP A 442 3.95 1.60 14.48
C ASP A 442 5.25 2.21 13.89
N TRP A 443 5.13 3.32 13.16
CA TRP A 443 6.28 4.04 12.61
C TRP A 443 6.87 5.09 13.59
N GLU A 444 6.21 5.38 14.72
CA GLU A 444 6.64 6.46 15.63
C GLU A 444 8.09 6.28 16.13
N ASP A 445 8.53 5.03 16.29
CA ASP A 445 9.88 4.69 16.73
C ASP A 445 10.88 4.42 15.57
N LYS A 446 10.43 4.45 14.31
CA LYS A 446 11.29 4.20 13.15
C LYS A 446 12.07 5.46 12.76
N PRO A 447 13.37 5.32 12.40
CA PRO A 447 14.16 6.46 11.97
C PRO A 447 13.69 6.97 10.60
N THR A 448 13.35 8.24 10.49
CA THR A 448 12.98 8.91 9.24
C THR A 448 14.11 9.75 8.64
N GLY A 449 15.22 9.90 9.37
CA GLY A 449 16.41 10.56 8.91
C GLY A 449 16.28 12.08 8.75
N ARG A 450 17.08 12.63 7.85
CA ARG A 450 17.19 14.06 7.57
C ARG A 450 16.90 14.36 6.11
N SER A 451 16.31 15.52 5.81
CA SER A 451 16.19 16.10 4.47
C SER A 451 16.73 17.52 4.41
N GLU A 452 16.99 17.99 3.21
CA GLU A 452 17.46 19.35 2.91
C GLU A 452 16.88 19.81 1.57
N ILE A 453 16.33 21.03 1.51
CA ILE A 453 15.99 21.66 0.23
C ILE A 453 17.30 22.16 -0.37
N VAL A 454 17.62 21.71 -1.57
CA VAL A 454 18.87 22.02 -2.27
C VAL A 454 18.60 22.81 -3.55
N HIS A 455 19.55 23.68 -3.91
CA HIS A 455 19.45 24.51 -5.10
C HIS A 455 20.74 24.42 -5.91
N TRP A 456 20.62 24.41 -7.23
CA TRP A 456 21.75 24.46 -8.14
C TRP A 456 21.41 25.20 -9.43
N LYS A 457 22.43 25.59 -10.19
CA LYS A 457 22.23 26.21 -11.49
C LYS A 457 21.89 25.16 -12.54
N GLY A 458 20.69 25.26 -13.11
CA GLY A 458 20.18 24.36 -14.12
C GLY A 458 20.73 24.59 -15.53
N ALA A 459 20.01 24.06 -16.52
CA ALA A 459 20.36 24.05 -17.93
C ALA A 459 20.62 25.46 -18.48
N LYS A 460 19.76 26.42 -18.17
CA LYS A 460 19.86 27.83 -18.59
C LYS A 460 20.67 28.70 -17.65
N GLY A 461 21.15 28.17 -16.51
CA GLY A 461 21.84 28.91 -15.46
C GLY A 461 20.88 29.51 -14.41
N ASP A 462 19.60 29.33 -14.53
CA ASP A 462 18.57 29.58 -13.55
C ASP A 462 18.61 28.55 -12.39
N MET A 463 17.87 28.81 -11.33
CA MET A 463 17.94 27.98 -10.13
C MET A 463 16.92 26.84 -10.20
N VAL A 464 17.41 25.63 -10.21
CA VAL A 464 16.66 24.41 -9.99
C VAL A 464 16.61 24.13 -8.49
N GLU A 465 15.46 23.68 -8.03
CA GLU A 465 15.21 23.32 -6.63
C GLU A 465 14.96 21.81 -6.54
N GLY A 466 15.35 21.19 -5.43
CA GLY A 466 15.08 19.78 -5.17
C GLY A 466 15.18 19.46 -3.68
N ILE A 467 14.83 18.21 -3.36
CA ILE A 467 14.88 17.68 -2.00
C ILE A 467 15.97 16.60 -1.95
N LEU A 468 16.97 16.84 -1.11
CA LEU A 468 17.98 15.85 -0.80
C LEU A 468 17.61 15.14 0.50
N ARG A 469 17.37 13.84 0.42
CA ARG A 469 17.15 12.97 1.58
C ARG A 469 18.43 12.21 1.89
N TYR A 470 18.82 12.24 3.16
CA TYR A 470 20.08 11.67 3.64
C TYR A 470 19.95 10.19 3.99
N PRO A 471 21.00 9.37 3.84
CA PRO A 471 21.03 8.01 4.40
C PRO A 471 20.70 8.04 5.89
N LEU A 472 20.01 7.02 6.39
CA LEU A 472 19.56 7.01 7.80
C LEU A 472 20.71 6.98 8.80
N ASP A 473 21.84 6.38 8.42
CA ASP A 473 23.06 6.22 9.25
C ASP A 473 24.21 7.18 8.88
N TRP A 474 23.94 8.18 7.98
CA TRP A 474 25.01 9.04 7.44
C TRP A 474 25.73 9.86 8.50
N LYS A 475 27.04 9.92 8.37
CA LYS A 475 27.94 10.73 9.20
C LYS A 475 28.65 11.78 8.36
N SER A 476 28.87 12.96 8.95
CA SER A 476 29.53 14.06 8.25
C SER A 476 30.91 13.69 7.73
N GLY A 477 31.16 14.00 6.45
CA GLY A 477 32.41 13.70 5.76
C GLY A 477 32.42 12.37 4.99
N GLU A 478 31.37 11.55 5.10
CA GLU A 478 31.24 10.32 4.31
C GLU A 478 30.64 10.59 2.94
N LYS A 479 31.25 10.00 1.92
CA LYS A 479 30.66 9.92 0.57
C LYS A 479 29.86 8.63 0.46
N ARG A 480 28.63 8.73 -0.03
CA ARG A 480 27.72 7.60 -0.14
C ARG A 480 27.18 7.49 -1.57
N PRO A 481 26.59 6.35 -1.95
CA PRO A 481 25.82 6.24 -3.21
C PRO A 481 24.73 7.32 -3.30
N LEU A 482 24.34 7.66 -4.52
CA LEU A 482 23.16 8.49 -4.81
C LEU A 482 22.19 7.72 -5.69
N VAL A 483 20.91 7.79 -5.35
CA VAL A 483 19.81 7.45 -6.25
C VAL A 483 19.10 8.75 -6.64
N LEU A 484 19.02 9.01 -7.93
CA LEU A 484 18.23 10.10 -8.49
C LEU A 484 16.80 9.57 -8.66
N ALA A 485 15.86 10.08 -7.85
CA ALA A 485 14.44 9.81 -7.96
C ALA A 485 13.80 10.90 -8.81
N ILE A 486 13.13 10.53 -9.90
CA ILE A 486 12.60 11.46 -10.89
C ILE A 486 11.09 11.32 -10.91
N HIS A 487 10.39 12.43 -10.64
CA HIS A 487 8.93 12.48 -10.63
C HIS A 487 8.32 12.37 -12.03
N GLY A 488 7.04 12.02 -12.08
CA GLY A 488 6.21 11.91 -13.28
C GLY A 488 5.72 13.26 -13.85
N GLY A 489 4.72 13.20 -14.64
CA GLY A 489 4.05 14.36 -15.27
C GLY A 489 4.37 14.54 -16.75
N PRO A 490 5.24 15.50 -17.15
CA PRO A 490 6.37 16.18 -16.48
C PRO A 490 6.01 17.32 -15.53
N ASN A 491 4.77 17.75 -15.47
CA ASN A 491 4.29 18.88 -14.68
C ASN A 491 3.90 18.56 -13.23
N GLU A 492 4.38 17.45 -12.68
CA GLU A 492 4.35 17.20 -11.24
C GLU A 492 5.40 18.03 -10.50
N THR A 493 5.44 17.91 -9.18
CA THR A 493 6.39 18.64 -8.32
C THR A 493 6.71 17.82 -7.08
N ASP A 494 7.99 17.54 -6.86
CA ASP A 494 8.46 17.01 -5.59
C ASP A 494 8.38 18.08 -4.50
N ARG A 495 7.68 17.76 -3.40
CA ARG A 495 7.44 18.69 -2.30
C ARG A 495 8.12 18.26 -1.01
N ASP A 496 8.36 19.20 -0.11
CA ASP A 496 8.79 18.92 1.26
C ASP A 496 7.62 18.31 2.04
N SER A 497 7.20 17.12 1.59
CA SER A 497 6.15 16.28 2.16
C SER A 497 6.62 14.82 2.19
N TRP A 498 5.94 13.99 2.94
CA TRP A 498 6.18 12.54 2.93
C TRP A 498 5.79 11.97 1.57
N ALA A 499 6.73 11.35 0.89
CA ALA A 499 6.57 10.83 -0.47
C ALA A 499 7.00 9.36 -0.61
N GLU A 500 6.92 8.60 0.49
CA GLU A 500 7.30 7.19 0.48
C GLU A 500 6.14 6.34 -0.03
N ASP A 501 6.33 5.72 -1.18
CA ASP A 501 5.36 4.81 -1.77
C ASP A 501 6.03 3.67 -2.57
N TRP A 502 5.23 2.84 -3.22
CA TRP A 502 5.71 1.72 -4.03
C TRP A 502 6.49 2.17 -5.28
N SER A 503 6.19 3.34 -5.85
CA SER A 503 6.81 3.83 -7.09
C SER A 503 8.25 4.29 -6.85
N ALA A 504 8.50 4.89 -5.67
CA ALA A 504 9.82 5.36 -5.25
C ALA A 504 10.06 5.04 -3.76
N PRO A 505 10.54 3.82 -3.41
CA PRO A 505 10.75 3.40 -2.03
C PRO A 505 12.02 4.03 -1.43
N GLU A 506 12.02 5.35 -1.31
CA GLU A 506 13.21 6.15 -1.01
C GLU A 506 13.79 5.83 0.36
N ILE A 507 12.94 5.63 1.38
CA ILE A 507 13.41 5.34 2.74
C ILE A 507 14.15 4.00 2.81
N LEU A 508 13.75 3.01 1.99
CA LEU A 508 14.42 1.71 1.92
C LEU A 508 15.78 1.81 1.22
N LEU A 509 15.94 2.72 0.27
CA LEU A 509 17.22 3.03 -0.37
C LEU A 509 18.14 3.80 0.58
N ARG A 510 17.56 4.70 1.40
CA ARG A 510 18.27 5.48 2.43
C ARG A 510 18.75 4.58 3.59
N ASP A 511 17.95 3.58 3.97
CA ASP A 511 18.34 2.55 4.95
C ASP A 511 19.52 1.71 4.43
N ARG A 512 19.62 1.54 3.11
CA ARG A 512 20.77 0.92 2.44
C ARG A 512 22.00 1.81 2.31
N GLY A 513 21.89 3.06 2.74
CA GLY A 513 23.00 4.01 2.78
C GLY A 513 23.13 4.92 1.57
N ALA A 514 22.07 5.07 0.73
CA ALA A 514 22.09 6.02 -0.37
C ALA A 514 21.55 7.40 0.06
N PHE A 515 22.10 8.47 -0.52
CA PHE A 515 21.38 9.71 -0.71
C PHE A 515 20.28 9.50 -1.76
N VAL A 516 19.14 10.17 -1.58
CA VAL A 516 18.12 10.27 -2.62
C VAL A 516 17.91 11.74 -2.97
N LEU A 517 18.01 12.07 -4.25
CA LEU A 517 17.74 13.42 -4.78
C LEU A 517 16.45 13.37 -5.61
N ALA A 518 15.44 14.09 -5.16
CA ALA A 518 14.24 14.42 -5.92
C ALA A 518 14.36 15.85 -6.46
N ALA A 519 14.21 16.05 -7.77
CA ALA A 519 14.57 17.31 -8.45
C ALA A 519 13.41 17.87 -9.28
N ASN A 520 13.04 19.12 -9.05
CA ASN A 520 12.03 19.83 -9.83
C ASN A 520 12.69 20.48 -11.06
N TYR A 521 12.89 19.67 -12.10
CA TYR A 521 13.50 20.07 -13.35
C TYR A 521 12.59 21.01 -14.16
N HIS A 522 13.11 21.65 -15.22
CA HIS A 522 12.30 22.44 -16.15
C HIS A 522 11.13 21.60 -16.68
N GLY A 523 9.92 22.11 -16.65
CA GLY A 523 8.68 21.41 -16.92
C GLY A 523 7.85 21.12 -15.68
N SER A 524 8.46 21.07 -14.46
CA SER A 524 7.74 20.89 -13.21
C SER A 524 6.78 22.04 -12.90
N ALA A 525 5.63 21.76 -12.28
CA ALA A 525 4.68 22.78 -11.80
C ALA A 525 5.21 23.55 -10.58
N GLY A 526 4.50 24.61 -10.18
CA GLY A 526 4.81 25.38 -8.99
C GLY A 526 5.92 26.43 -9.15
N TYR A 527 6.48 26.59 -10.34
CA TYR A 527 7.53 27.59 -10.66
C TYR A 527 7.07 28.68 -11.65
N GLY A 528 5.81 28.64 -12.06
CA GLY A 528 5.19 29.60 -12.98
C GLY A 528 5.21 29.15 -14.43
N LEU A 529 4.49 29.90 -15.27
CA LEU A 529 4.17 29.48 -16.63
C LEU A 529 5.40 29.30 -17.52
N GLU A 530 6.38 30.23 -17.45
CA GLU A 530 7.62 30.14 -18.23
C GLU A 530 8.42 28.86 -17.91
N TRP A 531 8.37 28.40 -16.66
CA TRP A 531 9.06 27.19 -16.24
C TRP A 531 8.37 25.93 -16.74
N VAL A 532 7.06 25.80 -16.52
CA VAL A 532 6.29 24.60 -16.91
C VAL A 532 6.23 24.43 -18.44
N GLU A 533 6.11 25.53 -19.19
CA GLU A 533 6.10 25.49 -20.66
C GLU A 533 7.52 25.38 -21.29
N SER A 534 8.57 25.51 -20.48
CA SER A 534 9.95 25.65 -20.98
C SER A 534 10.44 24.48 -21.83
N ILE A 535 9.87 23.30 -21.68
CA ILE A 535 10.27 22.09 -22.39
C ILE A 535 9.47 21.83 -23.69
N ALA A 536 8.43 22.63 -23.96
CA ALA A 536 7.66 22.52 -25.19
C ALA A 536 8.56 22.66 -26.42
N GLY A 537 8.47 21.72 -27.38
CA GLY A 537 9.28 21.65 -28.58
C GLY A 537 10.75 21.28 -28.35
N ARG A 538 11.20 21.05 -27.13
CA ARG A 538 12.59 20.71 -26.80
C ARG A 538 12.73 19.71 -25.64
N TYR A 539 11.85 18.78 -25.55
CA TYR A 539 11.81 17.70 -24.55
C TYR A 539 13.21 17.09 -24.36
N TYR A 540 13.63 16.85 -23.12
CA TYR A 540 14.96 16.42 -22.65
C TYR A 540 16.11 17.43 -22.76
N GLU A 541 15.93 18.57 -23.40
CA GLU A 541 17.05 19.52 -23.61
C GLU A 541 17.38 20.32 -22.33
N LEU A 542 16.40 20.49 -21.46
CA LEU A 542 16.56 21.19 -20.19
C LEU A 542 16.54 20.24 -19.01
N GLU A 543 15.63 19.29 -18.98
CA GLU A 543 15.37 18.36 -17.89
C GLU A 543 16.61 17.51 -17.57
N VAL A 544 17.19 16.87 -18.60
CA VAL A 544 18.38 16.02 -18.41
C VAL A 544 19.59 16.80 -17.90
N PRO A 545 19.95 17.97 -18.45
CA PRO A 545 21.00 18.79 -17.86
C PRO A 545 20.70 19.31 -16.44
N ASP A 546 19.44 19.57 -16.09
CA ASP A 546 19.07 19.96 -14.73
C ASP A 546 19.38 18.84 -13.73
N LEU A 547 18.95 17.64 -14.05
CA LEU A 547 19.17 16.43 -13.26
C LEU A 547 20.67 16.13 -13.08
N GLU A 548 21.43 16.12 -14.18
CA GLU A 548 22.86 15.86 -14.17
C GLU A 548 23.65 16.90 -13.36
N LYS A 549 23.30 18.19 -13.49
CA LYS A 549 23.92 19.27 -12.72
C LYS A 549 23.59 19.20 -11.23
N GLY A 550 22.39 18.70 -10.86
CA GLY A 550 22.04 18.42 -9.48
C GLY A 550 22.95 17.34 -8.87
N VAL A 551 23.15 16.24 -9.60
CA VAL A 551 24.09 15.19 -9.22
C VAL A 551 25.52 15.75 -9.07
N ASP A 552 25.98 16.55 -10.04
CA ASP A 552 27.32 17.17 -10.02
C ASP A 552 27.49 18.13 -8.84
N ALA A 553 26.46 18.89 -8.50
CA ALA A 553 26.48 19.80 -7.34
C ALA A 553 26.67 19.02 -6.01
N LEU A 554 26.03 17.86 -5.85
CA LEU A 554 26.18 17.01 -4.67
C LEU A 554 27.54 16.32 -4.62
N ILE A 555 28.09 15.90 -5.76
CA ILE A 555 29.47 15.39 -5.88
C ILE A 555 30.46 16.47 -5.48
N ALA A 556 30.29 17.70 -5.97
CA ALA A 556 31.14 18.84 -5.63
C ALA A 556 31.09 19.23 -4.15
N ARG A 557 29.92 19.03 -3.47
CA ARG A 557 29.77 19.17 -2.03
C ARG A 557 30.49 18.06 -1.23
N GLY A 558 30.98 17.03 -1.90
CA GLY A 558 31.67 15.91 -1.25
C GLY A 558 30.73 14.90 -0.56
N LEU A 559 29.45 14.92 -0.86
CA LEU A 559 28.43 14.03 -0.29
C LEU A 559 28.35 12.72 -1.05
N VAL A 560 28.44 12.78 -2.37
CA VAL A 560 28.15 11.66 -3.28
C VAL A 560 29.43 11.04 -3.82
N ASP A 561 29.45 9.71 -3.90
CA ASP A 561 30.46 8.93 -4.60
C ASP A 561 30.11 8.90 -6.10
N PRO A 562 30.92 9.54 -6.97
CA PRO A 562 30.62 9.59 -8.41
C PRO A 562 30.65 8.22 -9.10
N GLY A 563 31.24 7.22 -8.47
CA GLY A 563 31.28 5.83 -8.95
C GLY A 563 30.03 5.01 -8.62
N ARG A 564 29.12 5.52 -7.78
CA ARG A 564 27.94 4.81 -7.29
C ARG A 564 26.68 5.66 -7.43
N LEU A 565 26.21 5.81 -8.68
CA LEU A 565 25.00 6.55 -9.03
C LEU A 565 23.92 5.58 -9.54
N GLY A 566 22.69 5.70 -9.09
CA GLY A 566 21.51 5.02 -9.57
C GLY A 566 20.45 6.03 -10.00
N SER A 567 19.49 5.60 -10.81
CA SER A 567 18.32 6.39 -11.20
C SER A 567 17.06 5.53 -11.16
N LEU A 568 15.95 6.10 -10.69
CA LEU A 568 14.64 5.49 -10.75
C LEU A 568 13.58 6.53 -11.09
N GLY A 569 12.49 6.08 -11.68
CA GLY A 569 11.29 6.89 -11.89
C GLY A 569 10.16 6.10 -12.53
N TRP A 570 8.96 6.61 -12.38
CA TRP A 570 7.73 6.10 -12.95
C TRP A 570 7.13 7.13 -13.91
N SER A 571 6.42 6.69 -14.97
CA SER A 571 5.85 7.59 -15.96
C SER A 571 6.93 8.49 -16.60
N ASN A 572 6.76 9.79 -16.63
CA ASN A 572 7.79 10.71 -17.13
C ASN A 572 9.14 10.56 -16.41
N GLY A 573 9.14 10.19 -15.12
CA GLY A 573 10.38 9.88 -14.38
C GLY A 573 11.10 8.65 -14.95
N GLY A 574 10.34 7.64 -15.38
CA GLY A 574 10.86 6.48 -16.13
C GLY A 574 11.39 6.86 -17.51
N ILE A 575 10.68 7.73 -18.24
CA ILE A 575 11.08 8.28 -19.53
C ILE A 575 12.43 9.01 -19.42
N LEU A 576 12.56 9.90 -18.42
CA LEU A 576 13.81 10.62 -18.17
C LEU A 576 14.94 9.71 -17.74
N THR A 577 14.65 8.66 -16.95
CA THR A 577 15.64 7.63 -16.58
C THR A 577 16.10 6.86 -17.84
N ALA A 578 15.17 6.48 -18.75
CA ALA A 578 15.52 5.85 -20.03
C ALA A 578 16.39 6.76 -20.88
N GLU A 579 16.05 8.05 -20.96
CA GLU A 579 16.85 9.02 -21.72
C GLU A 579 18.25 9.23 -21.12
N LEU A 580 18.35 9.35 -19.78
CA LEU A 580 19.63 9.48 -19.06
C LEU A 580 20.61 8.37 -19.43
N ILE A 581 20.19 7.11 -19.39
CA ILE A 581 21.08 5.98 -19.65
C ILE A 581 21.51 5.88 -21.11
N THR A 582 20.80 6.54 -22.04
CA THR A 582 21.24 6.66 -23.44
C THR A 582 22.34 7.72 -23.61
N ARG A 583 22.39 8.73 -22.73
CA ARG A 583 23.32 9.88 -22.83
C ARG A 583 24.61 9.71 -22.04
N THR A 584 24.57 8.92 -20.96
CA THR A 584 25.71 8.79 -20.05
C THR A 584 25.88 7.36 -19.53
N ARG A 585 27.09 7.00 -19.11
CA ARG A 585 27.43 5.71 -18.50
C ARG A 585 27.73 5.83 -17.00
N ARG A 586 27.33 6.94 -16.37
CA ARG A 586 27.60 7.20 -14.95
C ARG A 586 26.80 6.30 -14.02
N TYR A 587 25.58 5.93 -14.44
CA TYR A 587 24.64 5.18 -13.61
C TYR A 587 24.99 3.69 -13.59
N LYS A 588 25.00 3.09 -12.40
CA LYS A 588 25.29 1.68 -12.16
C LYS A 588 24.03 0.80 -12.15
N ALA A 589 22.87 1.41 -11.95
CA ALA A 589 21.58 0.74 -11.98
C ALA A 589 20.51 1.76 -12.40
N ALA A 590 19.54 1.29 -13.19
CA ALA A 590 18.37 2.06 -13.59
C ALA A 590 17.09 1.24 -13.35
N SER A 591 16.09 1.86 -12.72
CA SER A 591 14.73 1.36 -12.58
C SER A 591 13.77 2.23 -13.37
N ILE A 592 13.13 1.67 -14.39
CA ILE A 592 12.32 2.37 -15.37
C ILE A 592 10.91 1.82 -15.32
N GLY A 593 9.99 2.56 -14.69
CA GLY A 593 8.58 2.18 -14.60
C GLY A 593 7.72 2.94 -15.61
N ALA A 594 6.84 2.24 -16.32
CA ALA A 594 5.83 2.80 -17.22
C ALA A 594 6.37 3.98 -18.06
N ALA A 595 7.36 3.72 -18.93
CA ALA A 595 8.09 4.76 -19.64
C ALA A 595 7.88 4.67 -21.16
N ASP A 596 7.50 5.78 -21.80
CA ASP A 596 7.45 5.90 -23.23
C ASP A 596 8.87 6.04 -23.76
N VAL A 597 9.27 5.07 -24.55
CA VAL A 597 10.60 5.03 -25.17
C VAL A 597 10.55 5.22 -26.68
N GLU A 598 9.34 5.10 -27.27
CA GLU A 598 9.08 5.24 -28.69
C GLU A 598 7.80 6.06 -28.92
N TRP A 599 7.95 7.33 -29.19
CA TRP A 599 6.88 8.32 -29.26
C TRP A 599 5.94 8.21 -30.48
N ILE A 600 6.33 7.48 -31.53
CA ILE A 600 5.48 7.36 -32.73
C ILE A 600 4.27 6.48 -32.44
N SER A 601 4.49 5.34 -31.78
CA SER A 601 3.39 4.46 -31.36
C SER A 601 2.63 5.00 -30.17
N ASP A 602 3.31 5.74 -29.28
CA ASP A 602 2.69 6.39 -28.13
C ASP A 602 1.53 7.29 -28.53
N TRP A 603 1.72 8.16 -29.52
CA TRP A 603 0.75 9.13 -29.98
C TRP A 603 -0.67 8.57 -30.18
N GLY A 604 -0.81 7.34 -30.63
CA GLY A 604 -2.10 6.73 -30.93
C GLY A 604 -2.58 5.67 -29.93
N ASN A 605 -1.73 5.29 -28.98
CA ASN A 605 -2.02 4.18 -28.05
C ASN A 605 -2.35 4.62 -26.61
N VAL A 606 -2.27 5.93 -26.33
CA VAL A 606 -2.54 6.49 -25.01
C VAL A 606 -3.80 7.35 -25.01
N ASP A 607 -4.40 7.55 -23.84
CA ASP A 607 -5.68 8.26 -23.69
C ASP A 607 -5.56 9.78 -23.89
N PHE A 608 -4.35 10.36 -23.95
CA PHE A 608 -4.08 11.79 -24.09
C PHE A 608 -3.08 12.12 -25.23
N GLY A 609 -2.72 11.16 -26.07
CA GLY A 609 -1.59 11.24 -27.00
C GLY A 609 -1.58 12.44 -27.93
N ALA A 610 -2.70 12.73 -28.63
CA ALA A 610 -2.72 13.86 -29.54
C ALA A 610 -2.54 15.21 -28.83
N ALA A 611 -3.12 15.39 -27.64
CA ALA A 611 -2.94 16.63 -26.88
C ALA A 611 -1.50 16.76 -26.37
N PHE A 612 -0.97 15.74 -25.71
CA PHE A 612 0.35 15.73 -25.11
C PHE A 612 1.46 15.82 -26.16
N ASP A 613 1.48 14.89 -27.10
CA ASP A 613 2.55 14.78 -28.08
C ASP A 613 2.58 15.96 -29.03
N ASN A 614 1.42 16.40 -29.53
CA ASN A 614 1.38 17.56 -30.40
C ASN A 614 1.86 18.82 -29.69
N TYR A 615 1.61 18.94 -28.39
CA TYR A 615 2.14 20.04 -27.59
C TYR A 615 3.67 19.99 -27.48
N TYR A 616 4.22 18.84 -27.07
CA TYR A 616 5.67 18.72 -26.82
C TYR A 616 6.51 18.56 -28.10
N PHE A 617 5.97 18.00 -29.18
CA PHE A 617 6.70 17.77 -30.42
C PHE A 617 6.27 18.70 -31.58
N GLY A 618 5.29 19.56 -31.33
CA GLY A 618 4.84 20.61 -32.25
C GLY A 618 3.96 20.14 -33.39
N GLY A 619 3.28 18.99 -33.22
CA GLY A 619 2.32 18.41 -34.14
C GLY A 619 2.41 16.88 -34.26
N PRO A 620 1.52 16.25 -35.04
CA PRO A 620 1.42 14.80 -35.11
C PRO A 620 2.61 14.14 -35.81
N PRO A 621 2.82 12.81 -35.62
CA PRO A 621 4.00 12.10 -36.16
C PRO A 621 4.18 12.20 -37.66
N TRP A 622 3.09 12.20 -38.47
CA TRP A 622 3.17 12.32 -39.93
C TRP A 622 3.60 13.71 -40.41
N GLU A 623 3.58 14.74 -39.56
CA GLU A 623 4.10 16.09 -39.87
C GLU A 623 5.46 16.34 -39.20
N LYS A 624 5.77 15.67 -38.10
CA LYS A 624 6.93 15.92 -37.25
C LYS A 624 7.79 14.69 -36.99
N ILE A 625 7.85 13.76 -37.96
CA ILE A 625 8.52 12.46 -37.80
C ILE A 625 9.94 12.55 -37.25
N ASP A 626 10.74 13.54 -37.70
CA ASP A 626 12.11 13.72 -37.24
C ASP A 626 12.17 14.08 -35.73
N GLN A 627 11.20 14.85 -35.23
CA GLN A 627 11.08 15.16 -33.80
C GLN A 627 10.79 13.89 -32.99
N TYR A 628 9.81 13.12 -33.42
CA TYR A 628 9.45 11.87 -32.78
C TYR A 628 10.62 10.88 -32.70
N ILE A 629 11.32 10.66 -33.82
CA ILE A 629 12.51 9.79 -33.85
C ILE A 629 13.64 10.35 -32.97
N SER A 630 13.92 11.64 -33.04
CA SER A 630 15.02 12.25 -32.29
C SER A 630 14.77 12.28 -30.78
N LYS A 631 13.50 12.34 -30.36
CA LYS A 631 13.11 12.36 -28.95
C LYS A 631 12.80 10.96 -28.39
N SER A 632 12.76 9.91 -29.24
CA SER A 632 12.58 8.53 -28.76
C SER A 632 13.88 7.92 -28.25
N PRO A 633 14.03 7.62 -26.94
CA PRO A 633 15.21 6.95 -26.39
C PRO A 633 15.52 5.63 -27.10
N PHE A 634 14.51 4.93 -27.59
CA PHE A 634 14.60 3.66 -28.31
C PHE A 634 15.67 3.65 -29.40
N PHE A 635 15.76 4.69 -30.21
CA PHE A 635 16.72 4.77 -31.30
C PHE A 635 18.17 5.02 -30.88
N ARG A 636 18.42 5.24 -29.57
CA ARG A 636 19.75 5.47 -28.98
C ARG A 636 20.21 4.37 -28.01
N LEU A 637 19.42 3.32 -27.82
CA LEU A 637 19.71 2.23 -26.85
C LEU A 637 21.00 1.45 -27.16
N LYS A 638 21.50 1.48 -28.40
CA LYS A 638 22.67 0.70 -28.86
C LYS A 638 23.94 0.86 -28.01
N ASP A 639 24.07 1.96 -27.29
CA ASP A 639 25.24 2.28 -26.46
C ASP A 639 25.01 2.15 -24.96
N VAL A 640 23.82 1.76 -24.54
CA VAL A 640 23.47 1.57 -23.15
C VAL A 640 24.24 0.39 -22.55
N THR A 641 24.88 0.64 -21.41
CA THR A 641 25.61 -0.37 -20.62
C THR A 641 25.13 -0.43 -19.18
N THR A 642 24.17 0.41 -18.80
CA THR A 642 23.60 0.47 -17.46
C THR A 642 22.66 -0.72 -17.25
N PRO A 643 22.87 -1.56 -16.22
CA PRO A 643 21.88 -2.54 -15.81
C PRO A 643 20.51 -1.91 -15.62
N THR A 644 19.50 -2.43 -16.32
CA THR A 644 18.18 -1.80 -16.43
C THR A 644 17.06 -2.79 -16.10
N ILE A 645 16.20 -2.43 -15.14
CA ILE A 645 14.94 -3.11 -14.90
C ILE A 645 13.78 -2.23 -15.36
N ALA A 646 12.81 -2.83 -16.05
CA ALA A 646 11.63 -2.15 -16.57
C ALA A 646 10.35 -2.75 -15.98
N TYR A 647 9.32 -1.90 -15.83
CA TYR A 647 8.02 -2.28 -15.25
C TYR A 647 6.86 -1.70 -16.05
N SER A 648 5.72 -2.39 -16.08
CA SER A 648 4.46 -1.84 -16.60
C SER A 648 3.26 -2.62 -16.09
N GLY A 649 2.12 -1.93 -15.87
CA GLY A 649 0.81 -2.55 -15.76
C GLY A 649 0.32 -3.04 -17.14
N THR A 650 -0.35 -4.20 -17.21
CA THR A 650 -0.81 -4.69 -18.52
C THR A 650 -2.08 -4.02 -19.03
N ALA A 651 -2.79 -3.28 -18.17
CA ALA A 651 -3.96 -2.48 -18.52
C ALA A 651 -3.66 -0.97 -18.52
N ASP A 652 -2.37 -0.60 -18.51
CA ASP A 652 -1.94 0.80 -18.57
C ASP A 652 -2.31 1.45 -19.91
N ARG A 653 -3.12 2.53 -19.81
CA ARG A 653 -3.59 3.34 -20.92
C ARG A 653 -2.91 4.71 -21.01
N SER A 654 -2.11 5.05 -19.99
CA SER A 654 -1.29 6.26 -19.97
C SER A 654 0.09 6.02 -20.57
N VAL A 655 0.69 4.84 -20.29
CA VAL A 655 1.95 4.37 -20.89
C VAL A 655 1.80 2.89 -21.24
N PRO A 656 1.49 2.57 -22.48
CA PRO A 656 1.17 1.21 -22.87
C PRO A 656 2.31 0.21 -22.59
N PRO A 657 2.00 -1.03 -22.17
CA PRO A 657 3.01 -2.03 -21.84
C PRO A 657 3.96 -2.36 -22.99
N ASP A 658 3.54 -2.11 -24.22
CA ASP A 658 4.38 -2.28 -25.43
C ASP A 658 5.65 -1.43 -25.42
N GLN A 659 5.62 -0.28 -24.76
CA GLN A 659 6.78 0.60 -24.56
C GLN A 659 7.86 -0.10 -23.72
N SER A 660 7.44 -0.70 -22.60
CA SER A 660 8.35 -1.50 -21.74
C SER A 660 8.85 -2.76 -22.44
N TRP A 661 8.01 -3.42 -23.24
CA TRP A 661 8.43 -4.54 -24.09
C TRP A 661 9.48 -4.12 -25.10
N SER A 662 9.29 -2.98 -25.77
CA SER A 662 10.22 -2.43 -26.76
C SER A 662 11.58 -2.13 -26.14
N LEU A 663 11.60 -1.47 -24.99
CA LEU A 663 12.83 -1.20 -24.22
C LEU A 663 13.57 -2.50 -23.87
N PHE A 664 12.85 -3.45 -23.26
CA PHE A 664 13.43 -4.72 -22.83
C PHE A 664 14.01 -5.52 -23.99
N ARG A 665 13.25 -5.70 -25.09
CA ARG A 665 13.68 -6.48 -26.24
C ARG A 665 14.87 -5.86 -26.95
N ALA A 666 14.89 -4.52 -27.08
CA ALA A 666 16.02 -3.83 -27.67
C ALA A 666 17.29 -4.02 -26.83
N LEU A 667 17.25 -3.79 -25.51
CA LEU A 667 18.39 -4.00 -24.62
C LEU A 667 18.83 -5.46 -24.57
N GLN A 668 17.89 -6.41 -24.56
CA GLN A 668 18.16 -7.84 -24.60
C GLN A 668 18.91 -8.23 -25.89
N GLN A 669 18.45 -7.73 -27.06
CA GLN A 669 19.07 -7.97 -28.35
C GLN A 669 20.46 -7.36 -28.46
N ILE A 670 20.64 -6.15 -27.89
CA ILE A 670 21.94 -5.44 -27.86
C ILE A 670 22.94 -6.19 -26.97
N GLY A 671 22.50 -6.75 -25.85
CA GLY A 671 23.26 -7.64 -24.98
C GLY A 671 24.46 -6.99 -24.26
N LYS A 672 24.49 -5.65 -24.10
CA LYS A 672 25.59 -4.92 -23.42
C LYS A 672 25.35 -4.71 -21.93
N ALA A 673 24.12 -4.81 -21.46
CA ALA A 673 23.71 -4.58 -20.09
C ALA A 673 22.76 -5.70 -19.59
N PRO A 674 22.85 -6.11 -18.34
CA PRO A 674 21.79 -6.90 -17.72
C PRO A 674 20.44 -6.18 -17.83
N THR A 675 19.39 -6.92 -18.20
CA THR A 675 18.08 -6.33 -18.45
C THR A 675 17.00 -7.25 -17.90
N ARG A 676 15.98 -6.68 -17.25
CA ARG A 676 14.82 -7.38 -16.71
C ARG A 676 13.55 -6.63 -17.04
N LEU A 677 12.46 -7.34 -17.27
CA LEU A 677 11.11 -6.79 -17.44
C LEU A 677 10.18 -7.49 -16.44
N VAL A 678 9.41 -6.73 -15.70
CA VAL A 678 8.35 -7.21 -14.81
C VAL A 678 7.03 -6.59 -15.24
N LEU A 679 6.05 -7.42 -15.54
CA LEU A 679 4.70 -6.99 -15.91
C LEU A 679 3.73 -7.33 -14.79
N PHE A 680 2.79 -6.43 -14.53
CA PHE A 680 1.77 -6.57 -13.51
C PHE A 680 0.40 -6.79 -14.19
N PRO A 681 -0.12 -8.03 -14.20
CA PRO A 681 -1.36 -8.35 -14.89
C PRO A 681 -2.56 -7.57 -14.35
N GLY A 682 -3.33 -6.94 -15.26
CA GLY A 682 -4.54 -6.20 -14.91
C GLY A 682 -4.32 -4.81 -14.29
N GLU A 683 -3.09 -4.46 -13.93
CA GLU A 683 -2.79 -3.16 -13.34
C GLU A 683 -2.85 -2.04 -14.38
N PRO A 684 -3.48 -0.90 -14.01
CA PRO A 684 -3.43 0.33 -14.78
C PRO A 684 -2.09 1.06 -14.62
N HIS A 685 -2.05 2.37 -14.86
CA HIS A 685 -0.84 3.20 -14.74
C HIS A 685 -0.26 3.25 -13.33
N ALA A 686 -1.09 3.23 -12.30
CA ALA A 686 -0.68 3.06 -10.90
C ALA A 686 -0.94 1.62 -10.45
N LEU A 687 0.00 1.00 -9.74
CA LEU A 687 -0.22 -0.32 -9.16
C LEU A 687 -1.21 -0.23 -8.00
N LEU A 688 -2.30 -0.98 -8.07
CA LEU A 688 -3.37 -0.99 -7.08
C LEU A 688 -3.29 -2.18 -6.12
N GLU A 689 -2.82 -3.34 -6.61
CA GLU A 689 -2.73 -4.56 -5.83
C GLU A 689 -1.53 -4.54 -4.87
N PRO A 690 -1.74 -4.72 -3.55
CA PRO A 690 -0.66 -4.72 -2.56
C PRO A 690 0.48 -5.69 -2.88
N ALA A 691 0.16 -6.87 -3.41
CA ALA A 691 1.15 -7.87 -3.81
C ALA A 691 2.03 -7.38 -4.97
N HIS A 692 1.47 -6.63 -5.92
CA HIS A 692 2.20 -6.06 -7.03
C HIS A 692 3.09 -4.90 -6.59
N GLN A 693 2.59 -4.02 -5.71
CA GLN A 693 3.37 -2.95 -5.09
C GLN A 693 4.58 -3.50 -4.34
N ARG A 694 4.36 -4.52 -3.48
CA ARG A 694 5.43 -5.21 -2.75
C ARG A 694 6.46 -5.80 -3.72
N ARG A 695 6.00 -6.51 -4.74
CA ARG A 695 6.88 -7.11 -5.75
C ARG A 695 7.73 -6.07 -6.44
N LYS A 696 7.18 -4.91 -6.80
CA LYS A 696 7.93 -3.82 -7.44
C LYS A 696 9.02 -3.28 -6.52
N ILE A 697 8.71 -3.04 -5.25
CA ILE A 697 9.68 -2.60 -4.24
C ILE A 697 10.81 -3.63 -4.10
N GLU A 698 10.48 -4.91 -3.92
CA GLU A 698 11.47 -5.99 -3.74
C GLU A 698 12.39 -6.14 -4.95
N GLU A 699 11.86 -6.03 -6.16
CA GLU A 699 12.65 -6.08 -7.39
C GLU A 699 13.61 -4.89 -7.51
N ASP A 700 13.15 -3.68 -7.18
CA ASP A 700 14.01 -2.49 -7.15
C ASP A 700 15.16 -2.68 -6.14
N LEU A 701 14.82 -3.08 -4.93
CA LEU A 701 15.83 -3.27 -3.89
C LEU A 701 16.85 -4.33 -4.29
N ALA A 702 16.40 -5.47 -4.82
CA ALA A 702 17.31 -6.53 -5.31
C ALA A 702 18.17 -6.04 -6.48
N TRP A 703 17.62 -5.20 -7.38
CA TRP A 703 18.35 -4.62 -8.51
C TRP A 703 19.43 -3.65 -8.04
N PHE A 704 19.08 -2.71 -7.15
CA PHE A 704 20.03 -1.76 -6.59
C PHE A 704 21.04 -2.43 -5.66
N ASP A 705 20.65 -3.42 -4.85
CA ASP A 705 21.57 -4.19 -4.01
C ASP A 705 22.66 -4.86 -4.87
N ARG A 706 22.27 -5.43 -6.02
CA ARG A 706 23.21 -6.11 -6.91
C ARG A 706 24.15 -5.16 -7.65
N TYR A 707 23.63 -4.06 -8.21
CA TYR A 707 24.39 -3.26 -9.18
C TYR A 707 24.88 -1.92 -8.65
N LEU A 708 24.26 -1.37 -7.60
CA LEU A 708 24.65 -0.09 -7.00
C LEU A 708 25.36 -0.27 -5.65
N PHE A 709 24.80 -1.13 -4.78
CA PHE A 709 25.36 -1.35 -3.44
C PHE A 709 26.36 -2.49 -3.39
N GLU A 710 26.48 -3.30 -4.45
CA GLU A 710 27.38 -4.46 -4.56
C GLU A 710 27.21 -5.45 -3.38
N ARG A 711 25.98 -5.56 -2.88
CA ARG A 711 25.61 -6.53 -1.85
C ARG A 711 25.39 -7.89 -2.49
N PRO A 712 25.82 -8.99 -1.85
CA PRO A 712 25.45 -10.31 -2.31
C PRO A 712 23.92 -10.40 -2.29
N SER A 713 23.35 -10.85 -3.38
CA SER A 713 21.91 -11.22 -3.40
C SER A 713 21.71 -12.19 -2.24
N GLU A 714 20.86 -11.85 -1.29
CA GLU A 714 20.30 -12.85 -0.39
C GLU A 714 19.54 -13.81 -1.28
N ALA A 715 20.15 -14.97 -1.53
CA ALA A 715 19.75 -15.87 -2.60
C ALA A 715 18.33 -16.42 -2.41
N HIS A 716 17.74 -16.24 -1.24
CA HIS A 716 16.40 -16.73 -0.94
C HIS A 716 15.71 -15.83 0.10
N PRO A 717 14.43 -15.47 -0.10
CA PRO A 717 13.66 -14.76 0.92
C PRO A 717 13.58 -15.63 2.20
N ALA A 718 13.51 -14.97 3.35
CA ALA A 718 13.21 -15.61 4.62
C ALA A 718 11.92 -16.44 4.51
N VAL A 719 11.76 -17.45 5.37
CA VAL A 719 10.51 -18.22 5.44
C VAL A 719 9.35 -17.24 5.64
N PRO A 720 8.33 -17.22 4.75
CA PRO A 720 7.25 -16.25 4.84
C PRO A 720 6.55 -16.32 6.20
N ALA A 721 6.37 -15.19 6.86
CA ALA A 721 5.57 -15.09 8.08
C ALA A 721 4.15 -15.62 7.79
N GLY A 722 3.64 -16.52 8.65
CA GLY A 722 2.32 -17.15 8.45
C GLY A 722 2.31 -18.41 7.59
N SER A 723 3.44 -18.82 6.99
CA SER A 723 3.54 -20.13 6.34
C SER A 723 3.49 -21.27 7.37
N ALA A 724 3.05 -22.47 6.94
CA ALA A 724 3.07 -23.67 7.79
C ALA A 724 4.46 -23.94 8.38
N LEU A 725 5.52 -23.68 7.60
CA LEU A 725 6.90 -23.80 8.04
C LEU A 725 7.25 -22.76 9.12
N ALA A 726 6.85 -21.50 8.99
CA ALA A 726 7.03 -20.47 10.03
C ALA A 726 6.28 -20.85 11.33
N GLY A 727 5.08 -21.41 11.19
CA GLY A 727 4.29 -21.95 12.32
C GLY A 727 5.00 -23.10 13.03
N LEU A 728 5.61 -24.03 12.28
CA LEU A 728 6.42 -25.13 12.82
C LEU A 728 7.62 -24.58 13.62
N LEU A 729 8.34 -23.61 13.04
CA LEU A 729 9.50 -22.96 13.68
C LEU A 729 9.12 -22.31 15.01
N ALA A 730 7.99 -21.58 15.01
CA ALA A 730 7.46 -20.92 16.22
C ALA A 730 7.05 -21.93 17.29
N ARG A 731 6.33 -23.01 16.93
CA ARG A 731 5.93 -24.08 17.86
C ARG A 731 7.15 -24.77 18.46
N ARG A 732 8.18 -25.06 17.67
CA ARG A 732 9.40 -25.69 18.14
C ARG A 732 10.18 -24.80 19.10
N SER A 733 10.15 -23.49 18.91
CA SER A 733 10.71 -22.53 19.86
C SER A 733 9.93 -22.49 21.18
N ALA A 734 8.61 -22.71 21.13
CA ALA A 734 7.70 -22.68 22.29
C ALA A 734 7.61 -24.03 23.05
N ALA A 735 7.87 -25.17 22.39
CA ALA A 735 7.63 -26.52 22.90
C ALA A 735 8.65 -27.01 23.95
N ARG A 736 9.30 -26.13 24.70
CA ARG A 736 10.33 -26.49 25.68
C ARG A 736 9.83 -26.96 27.05
N GLN A 737 8.57 -27.37 27.18
CA GLN A 737 8.00 -27.80 28.47
C GLN A 737 7.02 -28.96 28.29
N GLY A 738 7.48 -30.20 28.45
CA GLY A 738 6.66 -31.38 28.55
C GLY A 738 7.41 -32.52 29.27
N ALA A 739 6.68 -33.39 30.00
CA ALA A 739 7.27 -34.60 30.57
C ALA A 739 7.69 -35.56 29.43
N ALA A 740 8.78 -36.29 29.61
CA ALA A 740 9.22 -37.32 28.69
C ALA A 740 8.16 -38.44 28.57
N TRP A 741 7.84 -38.86 27.35
CA TRP A 741 6.79 -39.84 27.08
C TRP A 741 7.32 -41.27 27.16
N GLY A 742 6.48 -42.18 27.68
CA GLY A 742 6.79 -43.59 27.85
C GLY A 742 6.31 -44.14 29.17
N LEU A 743 6.52 -45.42 29.33
CA LEU A 743 6.26 -46.13 30.59
C LEU A 743 7.53 -46.23 31.44
N LEU A 744 7.42 -45.92 32.70
CA LEU A 744 8.55 -46.16 33.62
C LEU A 744 8.55 -47.63 34.01
N PHE A 745 9.63 -48.36 33.60
CA PHE A 745 9.86 -49.75 33.91
C PHE A 745 11.20 -49.88 34.64
N ASP A 746 11.12 -50.23 35.98
CA ASP A 746 12.23 -50.11 36.89
C ASP A 746 12.81 -48.69 36.90
N ASP A 747 14.05 -48.51 36.39
CA ASP A 747 14.78 -47.27 36.30
C ASP A 747 14.86 -46.73 34.86
N ALA A 748 14.15 -47.33 33.92
CA ALA A 748 14.22 -46.99 32.49
C ALA A 748 12.85 -46.51 31.95
N LEU A 749 12.88 -45.48 31.15
CA LEU A 749 11.73 -45.07 30.33
C LEU A 749 11.68 -45.94 29.09
N ILE A 750 10.54 -46.66 28.88
CA ILE A 750 10.36 -47.56 27.75
C ILE A 750 9.18 -47.16 26.88
N PRO A 751 9.12 -47.55 25.57
CA PRO A 751 8.01 -47.23 24.71
C PRO A 751 6.69 -47.81 25.17
N GLU A 752 5.61 -47.04 25.05
CA GLU A 752 4.25 -47.54 25.09
C GLU A 752 3.92 -48.33 23.84
N THR A 753 3.15 -49.44 23.95
CA THR A 753 2.65 -50.22 22.83
C THR A 753 1.15 -50.17 22.75
N ALA A 754 0.59 -50.40 21.56
CA ALA A 754 -0.81 -50.57 21.31
C ALA A 754 -1.06 -51.84 20.43
N PRO A 755 -2.19 -52.57 20.66
CA PRO A 755 -2.50 -53.71 19.82
C PRO A 755 -2.90 -53.32 18.42
N HIS A 756 -2.26 -53.88 17.42
CA HIS A 756 -2.56 -53.72 16.00
C HIS A 756 -2.39 -55.05 15.26
N GLU A 757 -3.41 -55.51 14.54
CA GLU A 757 -3.43 -56.78 13.79
C GLU A 757 -2.86 -58.03 14.52
N GLY A 758 -3.06 -58.07 15.82
CA GLY A 758 -2.61 -59.21 16.66
C GLY A 758 -1.17 -59.14 17.12
N GLN A 759 -0.50 -58.05 16.89
CA GLN A 759 0.81 -57.64 17.48
C GLN A 759 0.63 -56.48 18.42
N GLU A 760 1.62 -56.27 19.25
CA GLU A 760 1.81 -55.02 19.98
C GLU A 760 2.82 -54.12 19.25
N VAL A 761 2.44 -52.93 18.86
CA VAL A 761 3.26 -51.98 18.11
C VAL A 761 3.53 -50.77 19.00
N GLY A 762 4.74 -50.23 18.98
CA GLY A 762 5.06 -49.00 19.67
C GLY A 762 4.17 -47.87 19.19
N ARG A 763 3.54 -47.11 20.12
CA ARG A 763 2.60 -46.05 19.77
C ARG A 763 3.24 -44.88 19.02
N PHE A 764 4.54 -44.65 19.27
CA PHE A 764 5.35 -43.59 18.67
C PHE A 764 6.68 -44.19 18.20
N GLU A 765 7.43 -43.46 17.44
CA GLU A 765 8.87 -43.75 17.27
C GLU A 765 9.54 -43.74 18.67
N VAL A 766 10.58 -44.52 18.86
CA VAL A 766 11.36 -44.47 20.09
C VAL A 766 11.92 -43.07 20.27
N THR A 767 11.62 -42.45 21.41
CA THR A 767 12.04 -41.07 21.69
C THR A 767 13.50 -41.00 22.16
N ARG A 768 14.11 -39.82 22.06
CA ARG A 768 15.46 -39.55 22.56
C ARG A 768 15.57 -39.86 24.05
N ALA A 769 14.56 -39.53 24.87
CA ALA A 769 14.56 -39.85 26.29
C ALA A 769 14.54 -41.36 26.56
N GLN A 770 13.76 -42.13 25.78
CA GLN A 770 13.72 -43.58 25.87
C GLN A 770 15.05 -44.21 25.42
N PHE A 771 15.67 -43.68 24.36
CA PHE A 771 16.97 -44.17 23.90
C PHE A 771 18.10 -43.87 24.88
N ALA A 772 18.04 -42.71 25.57
CA ALA A 772 19.00 -42.35 26.63
C ALA A 772 19.01 -43.33 27.81
N ALA A 773 17.91 -44.04 28.06
CA ALA A 773 17.89 -45.12 29.05
C ALA A 773 18.76 -46.34 28.64
N PHE A 774 18.94 -46.58 27.33
CA PHE A 774 19.85 -47.58 26.79
C PHE A 774 21.29 -47.07 26.70
N ASP A 775 21.47 -45.85 26.23
CA ASP A 775 22.78 -45.23 26.11
C ASP A 775 22.87 -43.89 26.86
N PRO A 776 23.25 -43.90 28.13
CA PRO A 776 23.44 -42.69 28.92
C PRO A 776 24.49 -41.72 28.38
N GLY A 777 25.35 -42.14 27.45
CA GLY A 777 26.32 -41.31 26.76
C GLY A 777 25.70 -40.42 25.64
N ALA A 778 24.42 -40.67 25.28
CA ALA A 778 23.67 -39.89 24.31
C ALA A 778 22.42 -39.29 24.98
N PRO A 779 22.53 -38.37 25.94
CA PRO A 779 21.38 -37.80 26.65
C PRO A 779 20.56 -36.94 25.71
N ALA A 780 19.22 -36.97 25.88
CA ALA A 780 18.35 -36.00 25.21
C ALA A 780 18.65 -34.58 25.69
N LEU A 781 18.70 -33.63 24.76
CA LEU A 781 18.83 -32.23 25.14
C LEU A 781 17.51 -31.72 25.75
N PRO A 782 17.57 -30.72 26.66
CA PRO A 782 16.37 -30.12 27.23
C PRO A 782 15.41 -29.62 26.16
N GLY A 783 14.15 -30.10 26.20
CA GLY A 783 13.11 -29.78 25.19
C GLY A 783 13.17 -30.67 23.93
N GLU A 784 14.03 -31.68 23.88
CA GLU A 784 14.11 -32.63 22.79
C GLU A 784 13.80 -34.08 23.23
N GLU A 785 13.36 -34.24 24.46
CA GLU A 785 13.15 -35.54 25.09
C GLU A 785 12.16 -36.43 24.30
N ASN A 786 11.14 -35.83 23.73
CA ASN A 786 10.09 -36.52 22.99
C ASN A 786 10.28 -36.53 21.46
N LEU A 787 11.40 -35.99 20.95
CA LEU A 787 11.75 -36.15 19.53
C LEU A 787 12.15 -37.59 19.23
N PRO A 788 11.94 -38.10 18.01
CA PRO A 788 12.44 -39.39 17.57
C PRO A 788 13.94 -39.55 17.79
N ALA A 789 14.37 -40.72 18.26
CA ALA A 789 15.75 -41.10 18.33
C ALA A 789 16.24 -41.45 16.91
N ILE A 790 17.12 -40.61 16.37
CA ILE A 790 17.68 -40.79 15.04
C ILE A 790 19.00 -41.55 15.19
N GLU A 791 18.99 -42.83 14.89
CA GLU A 791 20.12 -43.72 15.13
C GLU A 791 20.40 -44.62 13.94
N PRO A 792 21.63 -45.05 13.71
CA PRO A 792 21.92 -46.08 12.72
C PRO A 792 21.20 -47.40 13.02
N PHE A 793 20.85 -48.15 11.99
CA PHE A 793 20.15 -49.42 12.07
C PHE A 793 20.68 -50.36 13.16
N GLU A 794 22.02 -50.59 13.22
CA GLU A 794 22.62 -51.46 14.21
C GLU A 794 22.41 -50.98 15.65
N ARG A 795 22.33 -49.70 15.89
CA ARG A 795 22.04 -49.14 17.22
C ARG A 795 20.55 -49.25 17.58
N ALA A 796 19.65 -49.00 16.60
CA ALA A 796 18.24 -49.25 16.76
C ALA A 796 17.96 -50.75 17.10
N LYS A 797 18.62 -51.67 16.40
CA LYS A 797 18.52 -53.10 16.67
C LYS A 797 19.09 -53.51 18.03
N ALA A 798 20.22 -52.90 18.44
CA ALA A 798 20.82 -53.09 19.76
C ALA A 798 19.88 -52.59 20.87
N TYR A 799 19.25 -51.44 20.67
CA TYR A 799 18.21 -50.91 21.59
C TYR A 799 17.05 -51.88 21.75
N ALA A 800 16.47 -52.36 20.68
CA ALA A 800 15.35 -53.32 20.73
C ALA A 800 15.76 -54.62 21.46
N THR A 801 16.99 -55.10 21.24
CA THR A 801 17.56 -56.28 21.95
C THR A 801 17.72 -56.02 23.44
N TRP A 802 18.21 -54.83 23.80
CA TRP A 802 18.33 -54.41 25.20
C TRP A 802 16.98 -54.26 25.86
N LEU A 803 15.98 -53.70 25.16
CA LEU A 803 14.61 -53.52 25.63
C LEU A 803 13.94 -54.87 25.92
N ALA A 804 14.09 -55.80 24.99
CA ALA A 804 13.62 -57.20 25.16
C ALA A 804 14.21 -57.85 26.38
N LYS A 805 15.54 -57.69 26.63
CA LYS A 805 16.17 -58.24 27.80
C LYS A 805 15.73 -57.53 29.09
N LYS A 806 15.51 -56.21 29.07
CA LYS A 806 15.15 -55.40 30.23
C LYS A 806 13.71 -55.70 30.66
N SER A 807 12.80 -55.75 29.70
CA SER A 807 11.35 -55.96 29.98
C SER A 807 10.91 -57.41 30.08
N GLY A 808 11.70 -58.32 29.57
CA GLY A 808 11.31 -59.72 29.48
C GLY A 808 10.30 -60.05 28.35
N GLN A 809 9.95 -59.07 27.53
CA GLN A 809 9.05 -59.19 26.38
C GLN A 809 9.88 -59.27 25.08
N ALA A 810 9.30 -59.90 24.02
CA ALA A 810 10.02 -60.16 22.77
C ALA A 810 10.04 -58.91 21.87
N PHE A 811 10.56 -57.77 22.36
CA PHE A 811 10.77 -56.54 21.57
C PHE A 811 11.78 -56.75 20.46
N ARG A 812 11.44 -56.26 19.26
CA ARG A 812 12.29 -56.25 18.07
C ARG A 812 11.95 -55.07 17.18
N LEU A 813 12.76 -54.83 16.17
CA LEU A 813 12.37 -53.96 15.06
C LEU A 813 11.33 -54.67 14.21
N PRO A 814 10.40 -53.99 13.52
CA PRO A 814 9.48 -54.58 12.57
C PRO A 814 10.24 -55.20 11.38
N THR A 815 9.68 -56.18 10.75
CA THR A 815 10.13 -56.63 9.42
C THR A 815 9.74 -55.59 8.38
N GLU A 816 10.36 -55.70 7.20
CA GLU A 816 10.06 -54.80 6.05
C GLU A 816 8.58 -54.84 5.70
N ASP A 817 7.99 -56.05 5.65
CA ASP A 817 6.56 -56.23 5.33
C ASP A 817 5.65 -55.61 6.42
N GLU A 818 5.99 -55.79 7.70
CA GLU A 818 5.25 -55.23 8.82
C GLU A 818 5.28 -53.68 8.81
N ALA A 819 6.46 -53.12 8.58
CA ALA A 819 6.61 -51.66 8.51
C ALA A 819 5.91 -51.07 7.29
N GLN A 820 5.99 -51.76 6.14
CA GLN A 820 5.32 -51.32 4.91
C GLN A 820 3.79 -51.35 5.07
N ALA A 821 3.25 -52.40 5.69
CA ALA A 821 1.81 -52.50 5.95
C ALA A 821 1.31 -51.36 6.85
N LEU A 822 2.05 -51.02 7.91
CA LEU A 822 1.75 -49.88 8.75
C LEU A 822 1.77 -48.52 8.03
N ALA A 823 2.78 -48.32 7.18
CA ALA A 823 2.92 -47.11 6.38
C ALA A 823 1.82 -46.95 5.32
N ASP A 824 1.48 -48.08 4.65
CA ASP A 824 0.43 -48.11 3.61
C ASP A 824 -0.97 -47.87 4.21
N GLU A 825 -1.24 -48.37 5.41
CA GLU A 825 -2.51 -48.20 6.11
C GLU A 825 -2.65 -46.76 6.69
N ALA A 826 -1.59 -46.15 7.13
CA ALA A 826 -1.58 -44.80 7.66
C ALA A 826 -1.92 -43.74 6.60
N GLY A 827 -1.69 -44.01 5.34
CA GLY A 827 -1.99 -43.12 4.23
C GLY A 827 -0.92 -42.04 4.02
N THR A 828 -1.30 -40.96 3.37
CA THR A 828 -0.37 -39.91 2.91
C THR A 828 -0.31 -38.75 3.87
N GLY A 829 0.83 -38.52 4.34
CA GLY A 829 1.49 -37.70 5.27
C GLY A 829 1.06 -36.30 5.62
N GLY A 830 0.68 -36.14 6.88
CA GLY A 830 0.54 -34.84 7.51
C GLY A 830 1.85 -34.15 7.90
N ASN A 831 2.98 -34.88 7.97
CA ASN A 831 4.28 -34.33 8.34
C ASN A 831 5.36 -34.69 7.31
N THR A 832 5.20 -34.18 6.12
CA THR A 832 6.11 -34.32 4.99
C THR A 832 6.44 -32.93 4.44
N LEU A 833 7.48 -32.82 3.62
CA LEU A 833 7.92 -31.52 3.11
C LEU A 833 6.86 -30.84 2.24
N ASP A 834 6.13 -31.63 1.44
CA ASP A 834 5.01 -31.13 0.63
C ASP A 834 3.82 -30.64 1.48
N ALA A 835 3.54 -31.28 2.61
CA ALA A 835 2.58 -30.76 3.60
C ALA A 835 3.03 -29.42 4.19
N TRP A 836 4.31 -29.25 4.46
CA TRP A 836 4.86 -28.01 5.00
C TRP A 836 4.88 -26.85 4.02
N VAL A 837 5.11 -27.11 2.73
CA VAL A 837 5.16 -26.06 1.71
C VAL A 837 3.82 -25.88 0.98
N GLY A 838 2.86 -26.78 1.16
CA GLY A 838 1.52 -26.70 0.58
C GLY A 838 1.41 -27.18 -0.88
N TYR A 839 2.45 -27.77 -1.44
CA TYR A 839 2.46 -28.38 -2.77
C TYR A 839 3.57 -29.43 -2.89
N THR A 840 3.50 -30.34 -3.87
CA THR A 840 4.58 -31.28 -4.15
C THR A 840 5.69 -30.61 -4.98
N PRO A 841 6.85 -30.29 -4.38
CA PRO A 841 7.91 -29.54 -5.05
C PRO A 841 8.60 -30.37 -6.14
N ASN A 842 8.98 -29.72 -7.24
CA ASN A 842 9.89 -30.29 -8.22
C ASN A 842 11.32 -30.40 -7.66
N PRO A 843 12.26 -31.15 -8.30
CA PRO A 843 13.61 -31.34 -7.77
C PRO A 843 14.39 -30.05 -7.53
N GLU A 844 14.20 -29.05 -8.36
CA GLU A 844 14.86 -27.75 -8.24
C GLU A 844 14.35 -26.96 -7.04
N ASP A 845 13.02 -26.90 -6.86
CA ASP A 845 12.39 -26.29 -5.70
C ASP A 845 12.75 -27.03 -4.41
N LEU A 846 12.78 -28.36 -4.44
CA LEU A 846 13.16 -29.19 -3.29
C LEU A 846 14.57 -28.82 -2.80
N ALA A 847 15.54 -28.65 -3.70
CA ALA A 847 16.89 -28.24 -3.36
C ALA A 847 16.93 -26.83 -2.76
N ALA A 848 16.14 -25.90 -3.32
CA ALA A 848 16.04 -24.53 -2.81
C ALA A 848 15.38 -24.50 -1.43
N ILE A 849 14.30 -25.27 -1.20
CA ILE A 849 13.60 -25.35 0.08
C ILE A 849 14.53 -25.93 1.15
N ARG A 850 15.24 -27.02 0.88
CA ARG A 850 16.23 -27.59 1.80
C ARG A 850 17.30 -26.57 2.19
N THR A 851 17.81 -25.81 1.23
CA THR A 851 18.78 -24.73 1.48
C THR A 851 18.21 -23.66 2.42
N ARG A 852 16.95 -23.25 2.22
CA ARG A 852 16.29 -22.26 3.12
C ARG A 852 16.11 -22.81 4.53
N ILE A 853 15.74 -24.07 4.67
CA ILE A 853 15.62 -24.73 5.98
C ILE A 853 16.97 -24.74 6.69
N GLU A 854 18.04 -25.10 6.02
CA GLU A 854 19.41 -25.06 6.58
C GLU A 854 19.83 -23.65 7.00
N GLN A 855 19.47 -22.64 6.24
CA GLN A 855 19.76 -21.24 6.56
C GLN A 855 18.97 -20.76 7.78
N ALA A 856 17.68 -21.09 7.86
CA ALA A 856 16.81 -20.67 8.96
C ALA A 856 17.22 -21.26 10.32
N PHE A 857 17.73 -22.49 10.34
CA PHE A 857 18.14 -23.19 11.57
C PHE A 857 19.65 -23.16 11.88
N GLY A 858 20.45 -22.72 10.92
CA GLY A 858 21.90 -22.87 10.96
C GLY A 858 22.36 -24.30 10.65
N LYS A 859 23.55 -24.44 10.10
CA LYS A 859 24.14 -25.74 9.66
C LYS A 859 24.34 -26.78 10.76
N SER A 860 24.17 -26.39 12.03
CA SER A 860 24.37 -27.27 13.19
C SER A 860 23.10 -27.90 13.75
N ALA A 861 21.92 -27.54 13.24
CA ALA A 861 20.66 -28.12 13.68
C ALA A 861 20.45 -29.49 13.02
N ALA A 862 20.62 -30.56 13.77
CA ALA A 862 20.30 -31.90 13.28
C ALA A 862 18.78 -32.08 13.18
N ALA A 863 18.27 -32.42 11.99
CA ALA A 863 16.86 -32.73 11.71
C ALA A 863 15.84 -31.71 12.24
N PRO A 864 15.87 -30.46 11.74
CA PRO A 864 15.08 -29.38 12.26
C PRO A 864 13.55 -29.52 12.05
N LEU A 865 13.09 -30.38 11.19
CA LEU A 865 11.67 -30.60 10.88
C LEU A 865 11.02 -31.70 11.71
N LEU A 866 11.78 -32.43 12.55
CA LEU A 866 11.19 -33.44 13.45
C LEU A 866 10.30 -32.78 14.48
N GLU A 867 9.15 -33.35 14.71
CA GLU A 867 8.22 -32.98 15.80
C GLU A 867 8.25 -34.03 16.91
N PRO A 868 7.80 -33.67 18.14
CA PRO A 868 7.63 -34.66 19.20
C PRO A 868 6.71 -35.79 18.76
N GLY A 869 7.04 -37.05 19.12
CA GLY A 869 6.15 -38.19 18.85
C GLY A 869 4.71 -37.91 19.26
N GLY A 870 3.75 -38.33 18.48
CA GLY A 870 2.33 -38.08 18.69
C GLY A 870 1.82 -36.75 18.15
N SER A 871 2.61 -36.04 17.38
CA SER A 871 2.17 -34.82 16.72
C SER A 871 1.18 -35.09 15.57
N HIS A 872 1.26 -36.29 14.95
CA HIS A 872 0.39 -36.72 13.86
C HIS A 872 -0.25 -38.07 14.16
N THR A 873 -1.58 -38.14 14.01
CA THR A 873 -2.31 -39.40 14.20
C THR A 873 -2.31 -40.20 12.89
N GLY A 874 -1.76 -41.42 12.95
CA GLY A 874 -1.74 -42.34 11.79
C GLY A 874 -2.91 -43.31 11.80
N LEU A 875 -3.00 -44.19 12.81
CA LEU A 875 -3.97 -45.28 12.86
C LEU A 875 -4.68 -45.34 14.21
N GLY A 876 -5.98 -45.61 14.20
CA GLY A 876 -6.79 -45.89 15.40
C GLY A 876 -7.16 -44.62 16.21
N GLU A 877 -7.84 -44.84 17.36
CA GLU A 877 -8.28 -43.76 18.25
C GLU A 877 -7.93 -44.08 19.73
N GLY A 878 -7.76 -43.03 20.51
CA GLY A 878 -7.58 -43.16 21.97
C GLY A 878 -6.29 -43.88 22.37
N SER A 879 -6.34 -44.80 23.30
CA SER A 879 -5.17 -45.54 23.79
C SER A 879 -4.60 -46.56 22.81
N ALA A 880 -5.36 -46.90 21.76
CA ALA A 880 -4.89 -47.79 20.68
C ALA A 880 -4.34 -47.02 19.49
N ALA A 881 -4.30 -45.71 19.52
CA ALA A 881 -3.78 -44.91 18.41
C ALA A 881 -2.26 -45.11 18.24
N LEU A 882 -1.86 -45.33 16.98
CA LEU A 882 -0.47 -45.29 16.54
C LEU A 882 -0.23 -43.94 15.85
N PHE A 883 0.84 -43.29 16.18
CA PHE A 883 1.13 -41.89 15.77
C PHE A 883 2.33 -41.87 14.82
N ASP A 884 2.40 -40.78 14.05
CA ASP A 884 3.55 -40.39 13.22
C ASP A 884 3.97 -41.40 12.14
N LEU A 885 3.07 -42.30 11.76
CA LEU A 885 3.31 -43.26 10.67
C LEU A 885 3.28 -42.64 9.28
N ASP A 886 2.67 -41.46 9.18
CA ASP A 886 2.48 -40.68 7.94
C ASP A 886 3.53 -39.57 7.76
N GLY A 887 4.65 -39.62 8.50
CA GLY A 887 5.72 -38.60 8.40
C GLY A 887 6.68 -38.62 9.55
N ASN A 888 7.17 -37.45 9.95
CA ASN A 888 8.13 -37.22 11.02
C ASN A 888 9.49 -37.89 10.76
N ALA A 889 9.72 -39.14 11.20
CA ALA A 889 10.91 -39.90 10.84
C ALA A 889 10.52 -41.17 10.07
N ALA A 890 11.23 -41.47 8.98
CA ALA A 890 11.19 -42.80 8.39
C ALA A 890 11.74 -43.84 9.39
N GLU A 891 11.24 -45.07 9.36
CA GLU A 891 11.54 -46.04 10.43
C GLU A 891 12.37 -47.21 9.94
N TRP A 892 13.37 -47.61 10.74
CA TRP A 892 14.17 -48.81 10.45
C TRP A 892 13.34 -50.09 10.59
N ALA A 893 13.33 -50.86 9.51
CA ALA A 893 12.82 -52.25 9.46
C ALA A 893 13.93 -53.24 9.10
N ILE A 894 13.67 -54.51 9.37
CA ILE A 894 14.58 -55.62 9.04
C ILE A 894 14.16 -56.21 7.71
N ALA A 895 14.97 -56.07 6.66
CA ALA A 895 14.75 -56.72 5.37
C ALA A 895 15.01 -58.25 5.43
N GLU A 896 14.52 -59.00 4.44
CA GLU A 896 14.70 -60.48 4.36
C GLU A 896 16.18 -60.93 4.48
N ASN A 897 17.12 -60.14 4.00
CA ASN A 897 18.54 -60.40 4.07
C ASN A 897 19.19 -60.05 5.44
N GLY A 898 18.39 -59.60 6.42
CA GLY A 898 18.79 -59.21 7.74
C GLY A 898 19.42 -57.79 7.86
N LYS A 899 19.49 -57.05 6.77
CA LYS A 899 19.94 -55.67 6.75
C LYS A 899 18.82 -54.68 7.11
N GLY A 900 19.20 -53.50 7.50
CA GLY A 900 18.24 -52.42 7.73
C GLY A 900 17.74 -51.81 6.42
N VAL A 901 16.46 -51.54 6.37
CA VAL A 901 15.78 -50.74 5.34
C VAL A 901 14.96 -49.67 6.04
N ALA A 902 14.94 -48.45 5.53
CA ALA A 902 14.10 -47.34 6.04
C ALA A 902 12.76 -47.37 5.30
N ILE A 903 11.67 -47.42 6.04
CA ILE A 903 10.30 -47.49 5.51
C ILE A 903 9.54 -46.25 5.98
N GLY A 904 8.56 -45.82 5.20
CA GLY A 904 7.66 -44.72 5.51
C GLY A 904 8.19 -43.33 5.05
N PRO A 905 7.29 -42.36 5.05
CA PRO A 905 7.61 -40.96 4.73
C PRO A 905 8.44 -40.32 5.85
N SER A 906 9.04 -39.16 5.56
CA SER A 906 9.79 -38.37 6.55
C SER A 906 9.59 -36.88 6.35
N ALA A 907 9.75 -36.09 7.42
CA ALA A 907 9.47 -34.65 7.41
C ALA A 907 10.29 -33.86 6.38
N GLU A 908 11.47 -34.32 5.98
CA GLU A 908 12.37 -33.66 5.02
C GLU A 908 12.12 -34.04 3.55
N ARG A 909 11.22 -34.99 3.31
CA ARG A 909 10.89 -35.48 1.96
C ARG A 909 9.48 -35.10 1.57
N PRO A 910 9.22 -34.76 0.29
CA PRO A 910 7.88 -34.77 -0.24
C PRO A 910 7.33 -36.20 -0.28
N ASN A 911 6.06 -36.36 -0.01
CA ASN A 911 5.36 -37.63 -0.25
C ASN A 911 5.01 -37.78 -1.75
N ASP A 912 6.03 -37.80 -2.61
CA ASP A 912 5.89 -37.90 -4.07
C ASP A 912 6.24 -39.31 -4.53
N PRO A 913 5.27 -40.11 -5.02
CA PRO A 913 5.53 -41.45 -5.51
C PRO A 913 6.44 -41.51 -6.75
N ARG A 914 6.69 -40.37 -7.38
CA ARG A 914 7.65 -40.23 -8.50
C ARG A 914 9.10 -40.07 -8.01
N SER A 915 9.31 -39.82 -6.72
CA SER A 915 10.63 -39.65 -6.12
C SER A 915 11.14 -40.98 -5.61
N ALA A 916 12.30 -41.43 -6.12
CA ALA A 916 12.99 -42.64 -5.66
C ALA A 916 14.05 -42.36 -4.58
N GLU A 917 14.14 -41.13 -4.04
CA GLU A 917 15.15 -40.80 -3.03
C GLU A 917 14.81 -41.49 -1.70
N PRO A 918 15.78 -42.22 -1.08
CA PRO A 918 15.58 -42.76 0.26
C PRO A 918 15.53 -41.65 1.30
N ALA A 919 14.92 -41.93 2.45
CA ALA A 919 14.97 -41.02 3.58
C ALA A 919 16.41 -40.74 4.00
N SER A 920 16.69 -39.49 4.37
CA SER A 920 18.00 -39.10 4.89
C SER A 920 18.28 -39.82 6.23
N PRO A 921 19.52 -40.29 6.47
CA PRO A 921 19.87 -40.82 7.79
C PRO A 921 19.58 -39.84 8.94
N ALA A 922 19.54 -38.53 8.69
CA ALA A 922 19.20 -37.52 9.68
C ALA A 922 17.71 -37.52 10.06
N TYR A 923 16.84 -38.14 9.26
CA TYR A 923 15.41 -38.28 9.46
C TYR A 923 14.96 -39.73 9.45
N THR A 924 15.83 -40.66 9.85
CA THR A 924 15.51 -42.06 9.99
C THR A 924 15.60 -42.49 11.46
N GLY A 925 14.46 -42.67 12.08
CA GLY A 925 14.26 -43.15 13.43
C GLY A 925 13.92 -44.65 13.45
N PHE A 926 13.21 -45.11 14.47
CA PHE A 926 12.72 -46.50 14.53
C PHE A 926 11.59 -46.65 15.55
N ARG A 927 10.73 -47.60 15.29
CA ARG A 927 9.66 -48.07 16.15
C ARG A 927 9.98 -49.50 16.58
N VAL A 928 9.43 -49.94 17.70
CA VAL A 928 9.55 -51.33 18.17
C VAL A 928 8.23 -52.03 18.10
N VAL A 929 8.29 -53.35 17.86
CA VAL A 929 7.12 -54.27 17.92
C VAL A 929 7.43 -55.38 18.90
N VAL A 930 6.37 -55.93 19.50
CA VAL A 930 6.49 -57.11 20.36
C VAL A 930 6.09 -58.35 19.53
N GLY A 931 7.11 -59.14 19.19
CA GLY A 931 6.88 -60.39 18.43
C GLY A 931 6.26 -61.47 19.30
N ARG A 932 5.50 -62.40 18.63
CA ARG A 932 5.06 -63.65 19.27
C ARG A 932 6.21 -64.61 19.45
#